data_da852c08877f38e8b8e70e3e9cddb6c2
#
_entry.id   da852c08877f38e8b8e70e3e9cddb6c2
#
_cell.length_a   1.000
_cell.length_b   1.000
_cell.length_c   1.000
_cell.angle_alpha   90.00
_cell.angle_beta   90.00
_cell.angle_gamma   90.00
#
_symmetry.space_group_name_H-M   'P 1'
#
loop_
_entity.id
_entity.type
_entity.pdbx_description
1 polymer ?
#
loop_
_entity_poly.entity_id
_entity_poly.type
_entity_poly.pdbx_seq_one_letter_code
_entity_poly.pdbx_strand_id
1 'polypeptide(L)'
;MKRHAIALAALLSCGSVFAQAVDGLYVRGAFNGWGTASPLAAKGDGIYQADVEVMPGNHAFKLGTGDWSAEWVIDPDKSTSVRPDTAYRLEQQSGPETFLFVRQPGTYRFTIDARERAGPVLKVARIADARRDGGVDPHAGHASQASQQWPTWDGKLETVRYSTPDADAPLRRYVQSSTMLLRDPGPQHVEYAEEDGLPRVRSGNLAFDALFALAGREMRQNSVSQINDGNYNGGNAIDCACFATGEKWAYVWTRDLSYAADLGLALLDPQRVRDSLDFKLSGWRPGIAAAPQVPGTPDGLQIVQDTGSGGSWPVSTDRMTWALAAEETLRTLPASERAPFAARALKALSNTIEIDRVAAFDPVTGLYTGEESFLDWRDQSYAAWIPGDLASMASAKALSTNVVHYQALELAARLAREHRDAAKAGRYARWARELKQAINARLWREDEGMYSSLTAGHLDGAPLHKFDWLGQALAIVSGVADERQARSILARYPHGPLGAPMIWPQQIGAPVYHNRSSWPFVTAYGLRAAARGKNVAVADVAYAGLMRGAAVNLSNMENLEWLSGQPLLLDENHPGLSGPVINSRRQLWSVGGYLGMVIGNVFGVQMRDDGIKLAPFVTAKLRRETFGGANGIALHDLRLHGKRIDIRLQLPAASGQDGYYAVERIVVNGKPAQDTIRLAQLAGSNQIEIVLGKLVAGQQDIRRVNANPYEEASSVFGPREPTIDGLSRASSGPATLHIGAGGNAADVNYRVYRDGKLVADKLPPGAWVDRAADATSCYAVEAVFAGSGNASHHSQPRCVDAGIEIPVTDPRVRTNLAAAAPDARFTRAHLKDWGKPDDRFAVEGIRIERPGDYRIQVRYHNGANQVNLGISGGVKWLALKDGAGKVVAQGVIQLPHAPLFKENTPSVYSTPLAARVKAGTYRLDMTDFYNMSYLESNRSFTGAGGAAPSNRFDIHGVRLLRVN
;
A
#
# COMPACT_ATOMS: atom_id res chain seq x y z
N MET A 1 74.07 10.49 12.75
CA MET A 1 73.44 9.89 11.55
C MET A 1 72.41 8.78 11.82
N LYS A 2 72.22 8.25 13.04
CA LYS A 2 71.24 7.17 13.32
C LYS A 2 69.85 7.63 13.78
N ARG A 3 69.68 8.94 14.11
CA ARG A 3 68.34 9.49 14.55
C ARG A 3 67.49 10.02 13.42
N HIS A 4 68.04 10.28 12.22
CA HIS A 4 67.27 10.77 11.07
C HIS A 4 66.66 9.66 10.20
N ALA A 5 67.22 8.43 10.27
CA ALA A 5 66.74 7.30 9.53
C ALA A 5 65.46 6.70 10.15
N ILE A 6 65.27 6.81 11.47
CA ILE A 6 64.11 6.31 12.17
C ILE A 6 62.87 7.22 11.97
N ALA A 7 63.06 8.55 11.82
CA ALA A 7 61.97 9.50 11.54
C ALA A 7 61.44 9.35 10.11
N LEU A 8 62.27 9.00 9.14
CA LEU A 8 61.87 8.81 7.74
C LEU A 8 61.14 7.48 7.54
N ALA A 9 61.52 6.42 8.28
CA ALA A 9 60.82 5.14 8.27
C ALA A 9 59.41 5.20 8.93
N ALA A 10 59.23 6.02 9.98
CA ALA A 10 57.95 6.24 10.64
C ALA A 10 56.93 7.05 9.76
N LEU A 11 57.45 7.99 8.94
CA LEU A 11 56.61 8.74 7.99
C LEU A 11 56.22 7.93 6.76
N LEU A 12 57.00 6.95 6.35
CA LEU A 12 56.67 6.03 5.26
C LEU A 12 55.70 4.92 5.75
N SER A 13 55.72 4.54 7.02
CA SER A 13 54.82 3.53 7.58
C SER A 13 53.41 4.06 7.86
N CYS A 14 53.20 5.37 8.13
CA CYS A 14 51.88 5.95 8.30
C CYS A 14 51.11 6.06 6.97
N GLY A 15 51.76 6.28 5.83
CA GLY A 15 51.11 6.28 4.52
C GLY A 15 50.67 4.87 4.06
N SER A 16 51.35 3.82 4.51
CA SER A 16 51.02 2.45 4.16
C SER A 16 49.86 1.85 4.98
N VAL A 17 49.59 2.35 6.18
CA VAL A 17 48.52 1.84 7.04
C VAL A 17 47.16 2.20 6.48
N PHE A 18 46.95 3.43 5.97
CA PHE A 18 45.66 3.81 5.36
C PHE A 18 45.49 3.16 3.97
N ALA A 19 46.52 2.98 3.18
CA ALA A 19 46.42 2.30 1.90
C ALA A 19 46.03 0.82 2.04
N GLN A 20 46.49 0.14 3.07
CA GLN A 20 46.11 -1.24 3.40
C GLN A 20 44.65 -1.33 3.91
N ALA A 21 44.10 -0.31 4.58
CA ALA A 21 42.78 -0.33 5.13
C ALA A 21 41.68 -0.15 4.07
N VAL A 22 42.01 0.35 2.88
CA VAL A 22 41.08 0.58 1.76
C VAL A 22 41.10 -0.54 0.74
N ASP A 23 42.12 -1.46 0.84
CA ASP A 23 42.24 -2.58 -0.05
C ASP A 23 41.10 -3.61 0.15
N GLY A 24 40.57 -4.13 -0.94
CA GLY A 24 39.47 -5.10 -0.88
C GLY A 24 38.10 -4.52 -0.62
N LEU A 25 37.93 -3.20 -0.68
CA LEU A 25 36.63 -2.54 -0.57
C LEU A 25 35.88 -2.51 -1.90
N TYR A 26 34.58 -2.45 -1.78
CA TYR A 26 33.62 -2.30 -2.88
C TYR A 26 32.72 -1.11 -2.65
N VAL A 27 32.29 -0.47 -3.73
CA VAL A 27 31.15 0.44 -3.70
C VAL A 27 29.88 -0.41 -3.81
N ARG A 28 29.16 -0.53 -2.74
CA ARG A 28 27.95 -1.37 -2.63
C ARG A 28 26.74 -0.47 -2.36
N GLY A 29 25.70 -0.60 -3.16
CA GLY A 29 24.53 0.28 -3.03
C GLY A 29 23.33 -0.20 -3.83
N ALA A 30 22.24 0.55 -3.73
CA ALA A 30 20.99 0.25 -4.42
C ALA A 30 21.18 0.10 -5.95
N PHE A 31 22.14 0.83 -6.53
CA PHE A 31 22.43 0.80 -7.98
C PHE A 31 23.13 -0.50 -8.45
N ASN A 32 23.64 -1.33 -7.58
CA ASN A 32 24.27 -2.62 -7.92
C ASN A 32 23.79 -3.78 -7.02
N GLY A 33 22.57 -3.62 -6.45
CA GLY A 33 21.96 -4.65 -5.60
C GLY A 33 22.78 -4.98 -4.34
N TRP A 34 23.55 -4.03 -3.82
CA TRP A 34 24.42 -4.20 -2.65
C TRP A 34 25.51 -5.28 -2.83
N GLY A 35 25.75 -5.68 -4.08
CA GLY A 35 26.74 -6.70 -4.44
C GLY A 35 28.17 -6.17 -4.51
N THR A 36 29.09 -7.04 -4.94
CA THR A 36 30.53 -6.78 -5.06
C THR A 36 30.97 -6.49 -6.51
N ALA A 37 30.05 -6.11 -7.38
CA ALA A 37 30.33 -5.83 -8.79
C ALA A 37 31.21 -4.59 -9.03
N SER A 38 31.37 -3.71 -8.04
CA SER A 38 32.10 -2.46 -8.18
C SER A 38 33.29 -2.39 -7.20
N PRO A 39 34.39 -3.13 -7.45
CA PRO A 39 35.57 -3.11 -6.60
C PRO A 39 36.31 -1.77 -6.71
N LEU A 40 36.81 -1.28 -5.60
CA LEU A 40 37.71 -0.13 -5.54
C LEU A 40 39.15 -0.57 -5.94
N ALA A 41 39.48 -0.33 -7.19
CA ALA A 41 40.80 -0.72 -7.74
C ALA A 41 41.87 0.33 -7.44
N ALA A 42 43.03 -0.11 -6.94
CA ALA A 42 44.20 0.75 -6.72
C ALA A 42 44.68 1.36 -8.05
N LYS A 43 44.92 2.67 -8.06
CA LYS A 43 45.48 3.43 -9.21
C LYS A 43 46.91 3.93 -8.98
N GLY A 44 47.53 3.55 -7.87
CA GLY A 44 48.80 4.04 -7.40
C GLY A 44 48.71 5.19 -6.42
N ASP A 45 49.80 5.45 -5.71
CA ASP A 45 49.94 6.58 -4.77
C ASP A 45 48.79 6.75 -3.78
N GLY A 46 48.18 5.64 -3.30
CA GLY A 46 47.09 5.70 -2.33
C GLY A 46 45.72 6.16 -2.88
N ILE A 47 45.55 6.16 -4.20
CA ILE A 47 44.30 6.43 -4.87
C ILE A 47 43.58 5.12 -5.24
N TYR A 48 42.30 5.01 -4.93
CA TYR A 48 41.43 3.89 -5.29
C TYR A 48 40.22 4.40 -6.06
N GLN A 49 39.79 3.66 -7.09
CA GLN A 49 38.66 4.08 -7.93
C GLN A 49 37.75 2.92 -8.30
N ALA A 50 36.45 3.21 -8.34
CA ALA A 50 35.45 2.37 -8.95
C ALA A 50 34.55 3.22 -9.86
N ASP A 51 34.28 2.72 -11.06
CA ASP A 51 33.35 3.33 -12.00
C ASP A 51 32.01 2.57 -11.95
N VAL A 52 30.94 3.29 -11.68
CA VAL A 52 29.60 2.73 -11.48
C VAL A 52 28.61 3.45 -12.40
N GLU A 53 27.80 2.70 -13.14
CA GLU A 53 26.69 3.27 -13.87
C GLU A 53 25.53 3.55 -12.91
N VAL A 54 25.11 4.80 -12.82
CA VAL A 54 24.07 5.24 -11.90
C VAL A 54 22.99 6.00 -12.65
N MET A 55 21.76 5.61 -12.38
CA MET A 55 20.55 6.26 -12.92
C MET A 55 20.11 7.42 -12.02
N PRO A 56 19.20 8.30 -12.49
CA PRO A 56 18.67 9.36 -11.64
C PRO A 56 18.03 8.81 -10.37
N GLY A 57 18.28 9.46 -9.25
CA GLY A 57 17.74 9.02 -7.95
C GLY A 57 18.56 9.52 -6.77
N ASN A 58 18.08 9.23 -5.57
CA ASN A 58 18.82 9.33 -4.33
C ASN A 58 19.18 7.92 -3.86
N HIS A 59 20.40 7.50 -4.16
CA HIS A 59 20.81 6.10 -4.04
C HIS A 59 21.57 5.86 -2.74
N ALA A 60 21.05 4.98 -1.90
CA ALA A 60 21.76 4.48 -0.74
C ALA A 60 22.98 3.66 -1.16
N PHE A 61 24.13 3.87 -0.52
CA PHE A 61 25.34 3.09 -0.71
C PHE A 61 26.21 3.07 0.55
N LYS A 62 27.14 2.12 0.57
CA LYS A 62 28.22 2.02 1.55
C LYS A 62 29.51 1.60 0.86
N LEU A 63 30.63 1.88 1.53
CA LEU A 63 31.94 1.32 1.17
C LEU A 63 32.26 0.20 2.15
N GLY A 64 32.42 -1.01 1.67
CA GLY A 64 32.61 -2.17 2.56
C GLY A 64 33.28 -3.34 1.87
N THR A 65 33.84 -4.25 2.69
CA THR A 65 34.35 -5.54 2.23
C THR A 65 33.24 -6.44 1.68
N GLY A 66 33.60 -7.48 0.95
CA GLY A 66 32.64 -8.41 0.37
C GLY A 66 31.76 -9.11 1.40
N ASP A 67 32.28 -9.36 2.57
CA ASP A 67 31.64 -10.03 3.72
C ASP A 67 31.12 -9.05 4.80
N TRP A 68 31.22 -7.73 4.57
CA TRP A 68 30.86 -6.68 5.53
C TRP A 68 31.68 -6.71 6.83
N SER A 69 32.88 -7.34 6.84
CA SER A 69 33.76 -7.35 8.01
C SER A 69 34.37 -5.97 8.30
N ALA A 70 34.41 -5.08 7.31
CA ALA A 70 34.82 -3.69 7.46
C ALA A 70 33.94 -2.77 6.61
N GLU A 71 33.53 -1.66 7.18
CA GLU A 71 32.77 -0.59 6.54
C GLU A 71 33.42 0.77 6.73
N TRP A 72 33.20 1.66 5.76
CA TRP A 72 33.60 3.06 5.83
C TRP A 72 32.41 3.96 5.62
N VAL A 73 32.20 4.92 6.50
CA VAL A 73 31.08 5.86 6.50
C VAL A 73 31.57 7.31 6.53
N ILE A 74 30.72 8.24 6.13
CA ILE A 74 30.98 9.68 6.21
C ILE A 74 30.68 10.19 7.62
N ASP A 75 29.54 9.79 8.17
CA ASP A 75 29.10 10.17 9.51
C ASP A 75 28.57 8.89 10.19
N PRO A 76 29.14 8.49 11.32
CA PRO A 76 28.73 7.27 12.00
C PRO A 76 27.38 7.37 12.71
N ASP A 77 26.92 8.58 12.98
CA ASP A 77 25.73 8.81 13.80
C ASP A 77 24.49 9.12 12.96
N LYS A 78 24.67 9.58 11.72
CA LYS A 78 23.56 9.96 10.83
C LYS A 78 23.83 9.68 9.36
N SER A 79 22.77 9.43 8.62
CA SER A 79 22.81 9.35 7.16
C SER A 79 23.25 10.66 6.54
N THR A 80 24.14 10.58 5.54
CA THR A 80 24.68 11.75 4.83
C THR A 80 24.38 11.63 3.35
N SER A 81 23.87 12.73 2.74
CA SER A 81 23.72 12.82 1.29
C SER A 81 24.97 13.45 0.67
N VAL A 82 25.59 12.72 -0.24
CA VAL A 82 26.75 13.21 -1.00
C VAL A 82 26.31 13.81 -2.32
N ARG A 83 27.01 14.86 -2.73
CA ARG A 83 26.83 15.50 -4.03
C ARG A 83 28.04 15.22 -4.91
N PRO A 84 27.87 15.04 -6.21
CA PRO A 84 29.00 14.93 -7.14
C PRO A 84 29.96 16.11 -6.97
N ASP A 85 31.24 15.85 -7.20
CA ASP A 85 32.37 16.78 -7.14
C ASP A 85 32.69 17.39 -5.77
N THR A 86 32.02 16.94 -4.73
CA THR A 86 32.31 17.33 -3.33
C THR A 86 33.14 16.26 -2.65
N ALA A 87 34.08 16.68 -1.78
CA ALA A 87 34.95 15.78 -1.02
C ALA A 87 34.38 15.54 0.38
N TYR A 88 34.37 14.26 0.80
CA TYR A 88 33.86 13.82 2.11
C TYR A 88 34.89 12.95 2.80
N ARG A 89 35.16 13.24 4.08
CA ARG A 89 36.06 12.39 4.89
C ARG A 89 35.34 11.12 5.28
N LEU A 90 36.09 10.04 5.32
CA LEU A 90 35.61 8.72 5.70
C LEU A 90 36.16 8.29 7.06
N GLU A 91 35.33 7.60 7.82
CA GLU A 91 35.68 6.95 9.08
C GLU A 91 35.44 5.45 8.97
N GLN A 92 36.39 4.63 9.49
CA GLN A 92 36.27 3.19 9.47
C GLN A 92 35.44 2.71 10.66
N GLN A 93 34.15 2.63 10.47
CA GLN A 93 33.22 2.02 11.42
C GLN A 93 31.88 1.71 10.74
N SER A 94 31.10 0.84 11.35
CA SER A 94 29.71 0.62 10.93
C SER A 94 28.85 1.83 11.27
N GLY A 95 27.99 2.23 10.36
CA GLY A 95 27.11 3.37 10.53
C GLY A 95 25.92 3.31 9.58
N PRO A 96 25.10 4.37 9.57
CA PRO A 96 23.96 4.47 8.65
C PRO A 96 24.41 4.56 7.19
N GLU A 97 23.45 4.42 6.29
CA GLU A 97 23.70 4.50 4.84
C GLU A 97 24.05 5.93 4.42
N THR A 98 24.98 6.02 3.45
CA THR A 98 25.26 7.25 2.71
C THR A 98 24.42 7.29 1.45
N PHE A 99 23.95 8.47 1.03
CA PHE A 99 23.13 8.63 -0.16
C PHE A 99 23.85 9.44 -1.23
N LEU A 100 23.81 8.98 -2.47
CA LEU A 100 24.28 9.72 -3.65
C LEU A 100 23.07 10.26 -4.43
N PHE A 101 22.92 11.59 -4.46
CA PHE A 101 21.90 12.22 -5.27
C PHE A 101 22.38 12.41 -6.72
N VAL A 102 21.66 11.83 -7.69
CA VAL A 102 21.99 11.84 -9.10
C VAL A 102 20.82 12.42 -9.91
N ARG A 103 21.07 13.51 -10.65
CA ARG A 103 20.08 14.09 -11.59
C ARG A 103 20.19 13.53 -13.00
N GLN A 104 21.40 13.24 -13.44
CA GLN A 104 21.68 12.82 -14.82
C GLN A 104 22.24 11.41 -14.83
N PRO A 105 21.69 10.49 -15.62
CA PRO A 105 22.24 9.17 -15.75
C PRO A 105 23.65 9.20 -16.32
N GLY A 106 24.49 8.28 -15.92
CA GLY A 106 25.87 8.20 -16.40
C GLY A 106 26.77 7.30 -15.61
N THR A 107 28.04 7.27 -16.02
CA THR A 107 29.08 6.60 -15.24
C THR A 107 29.63 7.60 -14.21
N TYR A 108 29.56 7.21 -12.96
CA TYR A 108 30.07 7.95 -11.81
C TYR A 108 31.32 7.26 -11.26
N ARG A 109 32.38 8.02 -11.11
CA ARG A 109 33.65 7.54 -10.55
C ARG A 109 33.69 7.87 -9.07
N PHE A 110 33.78 6.84 -8.26
CA PHE A 110 34.05 6.92 -6.84
C PHE A 110 35.57 6.89 -6.67
N THR A 111 36.15 7.95 -6.14
CA THR A 111 37.58 8.05 -5.87
C THR A 111 37.80 8.17 -4.37
N ILE A 112 38.61 7.29 -3.81
CA ILE A 112 39.12 7.40 -2.45
C ILE A 112 40.57 7.82 -2.49
N ASP A 113 40.87 8.95 -1.88
CA ASP A 113 42.23 9.42 -1.65
C ASP A 113 42.65 9.08 -0.21
N ALA A 114 43.51 8.06 -0.07
CA ALA A 114 44.00 7.58 1.21
C ALA A 114 45.31 8.27 1.65
N ARG A 115 45.80 9.29 0.93
CA ARG A 115 47.01 10.01 1.25
C ARG A 115 46.81 11.10 2.33
N GLU A 116 45.58 11.50 2.54
CA GLU A 116 45.24 12.52 3.50
C GLU A 116 45.55 12.08 4.94
N ARG A 117 46.38 12.87 5.65
CA ARG A 117 46.81 12.51 7.02
C ARG A 117 45.67 12.42 8.04
N ALA A 118 44.57 13.08 7.77
CA ALA A 118 43.38 13.12 8.63
C ALA A 118 42.35 12.03 8.33
N GLY A 119 42.64 11.09 7.43
CA GLY A 119 41.80 9.97 7.01
C GLY A 119 41.46 10.00 5.52
N PRO A 120 41.01 8.89 4.95
CA PRO A 120 40.66 8.81 3.54
C PRO A 120 39.52 9.76 3.17
N VAL A 121 39.57 10.27 1.94
CA VAL A 121 38.57 11.21 1.40
C VAL A 121 37.88 10.60 0.19
N LEU A 122 36.55 10.52 0.23
CA LEU A 122 35.71 10.12 -0.89
C LEU A 122 35.35 11.34 -1.74
N LYS A 123 35.52 11.21 -3.05
CA LYS A 123 34.95 12.11 -4.05
C LYS A 123 34.21 11.27 -5.11
N VAL A 124 32.99 11.70 -5.47
CA VAL A 124 32.23 11.08 -6.56
C VAL A 124 32.11 12.08 -7.69
N ALA A 125 32.45 11.69 -8.92
CA ALA A 125 32.37 12.56 -10.08
C ALA A 125 31.72 11.84 -11.27
N ARG A 126 30.88 12.52 -12.01
CA ARG A 126 30.32 12.02 -13.26
C ARG A 126 31.40 12.12 -14.36
N ILE A 127 31.72 10.97 -14.99
CA ILE A 127 32.82 10.92 -15.97
C ILE A 127 32.35 10.61 -17.40
N ALA A 128 31.17 10.06 -17.57
CA ALA A 128 30.60 9.76 -18.89
C ALA A 128 29.07 9.79 -18.86
N ASP A 129 28.48 10.08 -20.02
CA ASP A 129 27.04 9.90 -20.23
C ASP A 129 26.65 8.41 -20.13
N ALA A 130 25.42 8.12 -19.72
CA ALA A 130 24.87 6.78 -19.85
C ALA A 130 24.93 6.36 -21.33
N ARG A 131 25.22 5.09 -21.57
CA ARG A 131 25.23 4.55 -22.92
C ARG A 131 23.86 4.76 -23.55
N ARG A 132 23.76 5.63 -24.53
CA ARG A 132 22.58 5.78 -25.38
C ARG A 132 22.69 4.78 -26.52
N ASP A 133 21.56 4.20 -26.88
CA ASP A 133 21.46 3.39 -28.09
C ASP A 133 21.93 4.20 -29.29
N GLY A 134 22.74 3.58 -30.14
CA GLY A 134 23.46 4.24 -31.21
C GLY A 134 22.57 4.85 -32.28
N GLY A 135 22.01 6.03 -32.04
CA GLY A 135 21.58 7.02 -33.05
C GLY A 135 20.59 6.63 -34.14
N VAL A 136 20.08 5.41 -34.16
CA VAL A 136 19.07 4.98 -35.17
C VAL A 136 17.68 5.38 -34.68
N ASP A 137 16.95 6.14 -35.48
CA ASP A 137 15.54 6.45 -35.16
C ASP A 137 14.70 5.15 -35.22
N PRO A 138 14.16 4.69 -34.12
CA PRO A 138 13.41 3.42 -34.08
C PRO A 138 12.11 3.47 -34.86
N HIS A 139 11.66 4.65 -35.27
CA HIS A 139 10.47 4.88 -36.09
C HIS A 139 10.76 4.96 -37.61
N ALA A 140 12.04 4.91 -37.99
CA ALA A 140 12.42 5.08 -39.40
C ALA A 140 11.81 3.99 -40.29
N GLY A 141 11.25 4.41 -41.44
CA GLY A 141 10.66 3.50 -42.41
C GLY A 141 9.28 2.95 -42.09
N HIS A 142 8.67 3.34 -40.96
CA HIS A 142 7.33 2.87 -40.61
C HIS A 142 6.25 3.66 -41.36
N ALA A 143 5.27 2.92 -41.91
CA ALA A 143 4.24 3.49 -42.80
C ALA A 143 3.26 4.43 -42.07
N SER A 144 2.96 4.13 -40.81
CA SER A 144 2.05 4.93 -39.98
C SER A 144 2.75 5.42 -38.73
N GLN A 145 2.64 6.70 -38.46
CA GLN A 145 3.24 7.36 -37.31
C GLN A 145 2.23 8.32 -36.66
N ALA A 146 2.32 8.46 -35.34
CA ALA A 146 1.57 9.43 -34.57
C ALA A 146 2.47 10.02 -33.47
N SER A 147 2.16 11.24 -33.05
CA SER A 147 2.84 11.91 -31.96
C SER A 147 1.82 12.54 -31.03
N GLN A 148 2.07 12.42 -29.72
CA GLN A 148 1.29 13.08 -28.68
C GLN A 148 2.21 13.96 -27.84
N GLN A 149 1.71 15.12 -27.44
CA GLN A 149 2.39 16.02 -26.54
C GLN A 149 1.64 16.07 -25.21
N TRP A 150 2.37 15.88 -24.11
CA TRP A 150 1.85 15.88 -22.77
C TRP A 150 2.49 17.00 -21.96
N PRO A 151 1.71 17.98 -21.48
CA PRO A 151 2.25 19.06 -20.67
C PRO A 151 2.78 18.52 -19.34
N THR A 152 3.92 19.09 -18.93
CA THR A 152 4.47 18.89 -17.59
C THR A 152 3.93 19.97 -16.65
N TRP A 153 4.13 19.77 -15.35
CA TRP A 153 3.68 20.70 -14.33
C TRP A 153 4.31 22.10 -14.49
N ASP A 154 5.54 22.19 -15.02
CA ASP A 154 6.30 23.42 -15.26
C ASP A 154 6.10 24.01 -16.69
N GLY A 155 5.09 23.53 -17.41
CA GLY A 155 4.69 24.04 -18.72
C GLY A 155 5.53 23.57 -19.90
N LYS A 156 6.50 22.67 -19.69
CA LYS A 156 7.19 21.97 -20.79
C LYS A 156 6.30 20.91 -21.39
N LEU A 157 6.73 20.33 -22.50
CA LEU A 157 6.02 19.27 -23.19
C LEU A 157 6.89 18.02 -23.28
N GLU A 158 6.37 16.90 -22.80
CA GLU A 158 6.90 15.59 -23.13
C GLU A 158 6.25 15.09 -24.42
N THR A 159 7.07 14.57 -25.32
CA THR A 159 6.62 14.05 -26.62
C THR A 159 6.72 12.53 -26.61
N VAL A 160 5.62 11.89 -26.95
CA VAL A 160 5.56 10.44 -27.18
C VAL A 160 5.28 10.20 -28.65
N ARG A 161 6.14 9.41 -29.30
CA ARG A 161 5.96 8.98 -30.69
C ARG A 161 5.53 7.52 -30.72
N TYR A 162 4.63 7.23 -31.65
CA TYR A 162 4.16 5.88 -31.93
C TYR A 162 4.33 5.61 -33.43
N SER A 163 4.67 4.37 -33.79
CA SER A 163 4.65 3.95 -35.16
C SER A 163 4.34 2.47 -35.33
N THR A 164 3.88 2.10 -36.50
CA THR A 164 3.69 0.72 -36.94
C THR A 164 4.17 0.56 -38.38
N PRO A 165 4.90 -0.52 -38.69
CA PRO A 165 5.32 -0.79 -40.08
C PRO A 165 4.12 -1.02 -41.01
N ASP A 166 3.03 -1.65 -40.49
CA ASP A 166 1.83 -1.99 -41.23
C ASP A 166 0.58 -1.77 -40.37
N ALA A 167 -0.19 -0.74 -40.70
CA ALA A 167 -1.43 -0.39 -40.01
C ALA A 167 -2.59 -1.36 -40.31
N ASP A 168 -2.52 -2.12 -41.37
CA ASP A 168 -3.56 -3.07 -41.80
C ASP A 168 -3.26 -4.49 -41.37
N ALA A 169 -2.09 -4.73 -40.75
CA ALA A 169 -1.73 -6.05 -40.26
C ALA A 169 -2.80 -6.59 -39.29
N PRO A 170 -3.12 -7.88 -39.35
CA PRO A 170 -4.03 -8.55 -38.41
C PRO A 170 -3.55 -8.44 -36.97
N LEU A 171 -2.24 -8.56 -36.76
CA LEU A 171 -1.53 -8.32 -35.50
C LEU A 171 -0.48 -7.25 -35.77
N ARG A 172 -0.70 -6.06 -35.24
CA ARG A 172 0.20 -4.91 -35.43
C ARG A 172 1.42 -5.02 -34.53
N ARG A 173 2.56 -4.54 -35.07
CA ARG A 173 3.74 -4.24 -34.28
C ARG A 173 3.80 -2.74 -34.04
N TYR A 174 4.26 -2.36 -32.86
CA TYR A 174 4.37 -0.97 -32.46
C TYR A 174 5.76 -0.65 -31.98
N VAL A 175 6.20 0.57 -32.26
CA VAL A 175 7.31 1.23 -31.59
C VAL A 175 6.76 2.44 -30.87
N GLN A 176 7.12 2.60 -29.61
CA GLN A 176 6.75 3.75 -28.78
C GLN A 176 8.03 4.34 -28.19
N SER A 177 8.22 5.66 -28.30
CA SER A 177 9.33 6.37 -27.68
C SER A 177 8.85 7.58 -26.90
N SER A 178 9.60 7.98 -25.88
CA SER A 178 9.26 9.10 -25.00
C SER A 178 10.47 10.01 -24.80
N THR A 179 10.24 11.32 -24.69
CA THR A 179 11.26 12.29 -24.26
C THR A 179 11.41 12.37 -22.76
N MET A 180 10.45 11.81 -21.99
CA MET A 180 10.53 11.80 -20.54
C MET A 180 11.75 11.02 -20.07
N LEU A 181 12.46 11.56 -19.09
CA LEU A 181 13.54 10.83 -18.42
C LEU A 181 12.95 9.65 -17.65
N LEU A 182 13.22 8.45 -18.17
CA LEU A 182 12.75 7.20 -17.55
C LEU A 182 13.51 6.95 -16.25
N ARG A 183 12.82 6.35 -15.29
CA ARG A 183 13.37 6.04 -13.98
C ARG A 183 14.48 4.98 -14.03
N ASP A 184 14.19 3.87 -14.70
CA ASP A 184 15.05 2.70 -14.72
C ASP A 184 15.93 2.71 -16.00
N PRO A 185 17.11 2.07 -15.96
CA PRO A 185 17.98 2.00 -17.13
C PRO A 185 17.30 1.30 -18.30
N GLY A 186 17.61 1.76 -19.49
CA GLY A 186 17.10 1.18 -20.73
C GLY A 186 16.93 2.20 -21.85
N PRO A 187 16.54 1.72 -23.03
CA PRO A 187 16.29 2.59 -24.17
C PRO A 187 15.07 3.50 -23.93
N GLN A 188 15.08 4.69 -24.54
CA GLN A 188 13.97 5.66 -24.53
C GLN A 188 12.85 5.24 -25.49
N HIS A 189 12.79 3.97 -25.84
CA HIS A 189 11.74 3.38 -26.67
C HIS A 189 11.47 1.93 -26.25
N VAL A 190 10.30 1.43 -26.61
CA VAL A 190 9.90 0.03 -26.47
C VAL A 190 9.28 -0.45 -27.77
N GLU A 191 9.56 -1.72 -28.12
CA GLU A 191 8.94 -2.41 -29.24
C GLU A 191 8.05 -3.53 -28.72
N TYR A 192 6.88 -3.67 -29.29
CA TYR A 192 5.92 -4.71 -28.92
C TYR A 192 4.96 -5.01 -30.05
N ALA A 193 4.27 -6.15 -29.94
CA ALA A 193 3.28 -6.60 -30.89
C ALA A 193 1.98 -6.93 -30.17
N GLU A 194 0.87 -6.85 -30.92
CA GLU A 194 -0.37 -7.50 -30.52
C GLU A 194 -0.17 -9.02 -30.51
N GLU A 195 -0.81 -9.69 -29.59
CA GLU A 195 -0.66 -11.13 -29.41
C GLU A 195 -1.96 -11.87 -29.78
N ASP A 196 -1.81 -13.00 -30.42
CA ASP A 196 -2.95 -13.87 -30.68
C ASP A 196 -3.60 -14.34 -29.36
N GLY A 197 -4.90 -14.39 -29.37
CA GLY A 197 -5.70 -14.78 -28.22
C GLY A 197 -5.99 -13.65 -27.23
N LEU A 198 -5.45 -12.45 -27.45
CA LEU A 198 -5.85 -11.22 -26.76
C LEU A 198 -6.75 -10.33 -27.64
N PRO A 199 -7.66 -9.56 -27.05
CA PRO A 199 -8.47 -8.62 -27.81
C PRO A 199 -7.59 -7.50 -28.39
N ARG A 200 -8.04 -6.93 -29.50
CA ARG A 200 -7.36 -5.85 -30.22
C ARG A 200 -8.29 -4.67 -30.40
N VAL A 201 -7.75 -3.47 -30.29
CA VAL A 201 -8.50 -2.22 -30.52
C VAL A 201 -8.15 -1.62 -31.89
N ARG A 202 -9.17 -1.12 -32.58
CA ARG A 202 -9.07 -0.31 -33.80
C ARG A 202 -9.92 0.93 -33.62
N SER A 203 -9.27 2.03 -33.22
CA SER A 203 -9.97 3.26 -32.85
C SER A 203 -9.77 4.38 -33.89
N GLY A 204 -8.90 4.18 -34.87
CA GLY A 204 -8.44 5.25 -35.74
C GLY A 204 -7.41 6.18 -35.08
N ASN A 205 -7.08 5.96 -33.79
CA ASN A 205 -6.02 6.64 -33.06
C ASN A 205 -4.89 5.65 -32.76
N LEU A 206 -3.78 5.77 -33.50
CA LEU A 206 -2.64 4.84 -33.38
C LEU A 206 -2.10 4.76 -31.95
N ALA A 207 -2.05 5.88 -31.23
CA ALA A 207 -1.55 5.92 -29.86
C ALA A 207 -2.46 5.15 -28.89
N PHE A 208 -3.79 5.30 -29.02
CA PHE A 208 -4.75 4.57 -28.19
C PHE A 208 -4.68 3.06 -28.46
N ASP A 209 -4.59 2.65 -29.72
CA ASP A 209 -4.45 1.24 -30.10
C ASP A 209 -3.14 0.66 -29.58
N ALA A 210 -2.04 1.40 -29.68
CA ALA A 210 -0.71 1.01 -29.22
C ALA A 210 -0.66 0.84 -27.69
N LEU A 211 -1.22 1.77 -26.94
CA LEU A 211 -1.25 1.68 -25.46
C LEU A 211 -2.09 0.50 -24.95
N PHE A 212 -3.16 0.14 -25.65
CA PHE A 212 -3.92 -1.07 -25.33
C PHE A 212 -3.09 -2.34 -25.59
N ALA A 213 -2.38 -2.38 -26.73
CA ALA A 213 -1.47 -3.47 -27.04
C ALA A 213 -0.30 -3.57 -26.04
N LEU A 214 0.25 -2.43 -25.57
CA LEU A 214 1.27 -2.41 -24.52
C LEU A 214 0.77 -3.10 -23.25
N ALA A 215 -0.43 -2.75 -22.78
CA ALA A 215 -1.01 -3.36 -21.59
C ALA A 215 -1.28 -4.87 -21.77
N GLY A 216 -1.70 -5.29 -22.97
CA GLY A 216 -1.84 -6.71 -23.33
C GLY A 216 -0.51 -7.46 -23.27
N ARG A 217 0.56 -6.89 -23.84
CA ARG A 217 1.91 -7.45 -23.73
C ARG A 217 2.38 -7.54 -22.28
N GLU A 218 2.20 -6.49 -21.49
CA GLU A 218 2.61 -6.47 -20.08
C GLU A 218 1.84 -7.50 -19.24
N MET A 219 0.56 -7.73 -19.53
CA MET A 219 -0.20 -8.84 -18.96
C MET A 219 0.46 -10.19 -19.27
N ARG A 220 0.90 -10.41 -20.53
CA ARG A 220 1.61 -11.65 -20.92
C ARG A 220 2.97 -11.77 -20.24
N GLN A 221 3.71 -10.69 -20.11
CA GLN A 221 5.00 -10.68 -19.41
C GLN A 221 4.86 -11.02 -17.91
N ASN A 222 3.73 -10.68 -17.30
CA ASN A 222 3.39 -11.05 -15.93
C ASN A 222 2.79 -12.46 -15.83
N SER A 223 2.43 -13.10 -16.94
CA SER A 223 1.90 -14.47 -16.98
C SER A 223 3.06 -15.45 -16.90
N VAL A 224 3.22 -16.11 -15.75
CA VAL A 224 4.33 -17.02 -15.49
C VAL A 224 3.83 -18.47 -15.30
N SER A 225 4.72 -19.43 -15.48
CA SER A 225 4.47 -20.85 -15.19
C SER A 225 5.05 -21.30 -13.85
N GLN A 226 5.92 -20.48 -13.27
CA GLN A 226 6.56 -20.72 -11.98
C GLN A 226 6.72 -19.39 -11.24
N ILE A 227 6.59 -19.43 -9.93
CA ILE A 227 6.96 -18.34 -9.02
C ILE A 227 8.36 -18.65 -8.49
N ASN A 228 9.28 -17.73 -8.71
CA ASN A 228 10.67 -17.85 -8.28
C ASN A 228 11.08 -16.55 -7.56
N ASP A 229 10.89 -16.52 -6.25
CA ASP A 229 11.29 -15.43 -5.38
C ASP A 229 12.20 -15.97 -4.27
N GLY A 230 13.38 -15.37 -4.13
CA GLY A 230 14.42 -15.83 -3.18
C GLY A 230 13.99 -15.84 -1.72
N ASN A 231 12.93 -15.12 -1.37
CA ASN A 231 12.39 -15.03 -0.01
C ASN A 231 11.42 -16.18 0.34
N TYR A 232 11.02 -16.99 -0.64
CA TYR A 232 10.00 -18.03 -0.46
C TYR A 232 10.49 -19.40 -0.89
N ASN A 233 9.98 -20.44 -0.27
CA ASN A 233 10.30 -21.84 -0.56
C ASN A 233 11.83 -22.13 -0.60
N GLY A 234 12.61 -21.44 0.26
CA GLY A 234 14.07 -21.57 0.24
C GLY A 234 14.74 -21.13 -1.07
N GLY A 235 14.08 -20.28 -1.86
CA GLY A 235 14.53 -19.83 -3.18
C GLY A 235 14.25 -20.81 -4.31
N ASN A 236 13.60 -21.95 -4.04
CA ASN A 236 13.22 -22.91 -5.08
C ASN A 236 11.96 -22.44 -5.80
N ALA A 237 11.90 -22.69 -7.10
CA ALA A 237 10.73 -22.38 -7.90
C ALA A 237 9.48 -23.15 -7.42
N ILE A 238 8.33 -22.51 -7.51
CA ILE A 238 7.02 -23.08 -7.20
C ILE A 238 6.19 -23.10 -8.48
N ASP A 239 5.76 -24.26 -8.95
CA ASP A 239 4.96 -24.40 -10.14
C ASP A 239 3.61 -23.72 -9.93
N CYS A 240 3.28 -22.76 -10.77
CA CYS A 240 2.03 -22.04 -10.77
C CYS A 240 1.81 -21.33 -12.09
N ALA A 241 0.72 -21.63 -12.78
CA ALA A 241 0.27 -20.83 -13.92
C ALA A 241 -0.37 -19.54 -13.42
N CYS A 242 0.47 -18.66 -12.84
CA CYS A 242 0.06 -17.49 -12.09
C CYS A 242 0.38 -16.18 -12.79
N PHE A 243 -0.11 -15.09 -12.21
CA PHE A 243 0.38 -13.74 -12.49
C PHE A 243 1.44 -13.33 -11.46
N ALA A 244 2.64 -12.96 -11.93
CA ALA A 244 3.59 -12.21 -11.12
C ALA A 244 3.13 -10.74 -10.98
N THR A 245 3.44 -10.12 -9.86
CA THR A 245 2.93 -8.79 -9.49
C THR A 245 3.50 -7.65 -10.33
N GLY A 246 4.72 -7.80 -10.87
CA GLY A 246 5.34 -6.77 -11.70
C GLY A 246 6.79 -7.12 -12.06
N GLU A 247 7.48 -6.19 -12.71
CA GLU A 247 8.86 -6.42 -13.14
C GLU A 247 9.81 -6.65 -11.96
N LYS A 248 9.60 -5.90 -10.87
CA LYS A 248 10.42 -5.99 -9.65
C LYS A 248 9.85 -6.96 -8.61
N TRP A 249 8.66 -7.50 -8.83
CA TRP A 249 7.91 -8.32 -7.87
C TRP A 249 7.57 -9.68 -8.47
N ALA A 250 8.49 -10.62 -8.38
CA ALA A 250 8.37 -11.97 -8.94
C ALA A 250 7.50 -12.91 -8.07
N TYR A 251 6.56 -12.36 -7.32
CA TYR A 251 5.67 -13.09 -6.41
C TYR A 251 4.20 -12.79 -6.70
N VAL A 252 3.28 -13.59 -6.15
CA VAL A 252 1.84 -13.32 -6.21
C VAL A 252 1.42 -12.59 -4.93
N TRP A 253 1.31 -11.28 -4.97
CA TRP A 253 0.75 -10.52 -3.86
C TRP A 253 -0.77 -10.50 -3.94
N THR A 254 -1.45 -10.89 -2.84
CA THR A 254 -2.91 -11.07 -2.83
C THR A 254 -3.67 -9.82 -3.25
N ARG A 255 -3.35 -8.66 -2.71
CA ARG A 255 -4.07 -7.42 -3.05
C ARG A 255 -3.81 -6.96 -4.47
N ASP A 256 -2.55 -7.05 -4.98
CA ASP A 256 -2.20 -6.67 -6.35
C ASP A 256 -2.95 -7.52 -7.37
N LEU A 257 -2.92 -8.85 -7.18
CA LEU A 257 -3.68 -9.78 -7.98
C LEU A 257 -5.18 -9.45 -7.93
N SER A 258 -5.70 -9.18 -6.74
CA SER A 258 -7.15 -9.03 -6.53
C SER A 258 -7.69 -7.78 -7.20
N TYR A 259 -7.04 -6.65 -7.03
CA TYR A 259 -7.42 -5.42 -7.71
C TYR A 259 -7.22 -5.50 -9.23
N ALA A 260 -6.14 -6.13 -9.69
CA ALA A 260 -5.91 -6.35 -11.12
C ALA A 260 -6.98 -7.24 -11.76
N ALA A 261 -7.34 -8.32 -11.08
CA ALA A 261 -8.35 -9.26 -11.55
C ALA A 261 -9.74 -8.63 -11.63
N ASP A 262 -10.17 -7.94 -10.57
CA ASP A 262 -11.43 -7.20 -10.54
C ASP A 262 -11.48 -6.10 -11.62
N LEU A 263 -10.38 -5.39 -11.83
CA LEU A 263 -10.32 -4.33 -12.83
C LEU A 263 -10.38 -4.83 -14.28
N GLY A 264 -9.76 -5.99 -14.61
CA GLY A 264 -9.74 -6.43 -15.99
C GLY A 264 -9.18 -7.83 -16.25
N LEU A 265 -8.27 -8.37 -15.41
CA LEU A 265 -7.57 -9.59 -15.77
C LEU A 265 -8.45 -10.84 -15.67
N ALA A 266 -9.43 -10.90 -14.75
CA ALA A 266 -10.37 -12.01 -14.67
C ALA A 266 -11.24 -12.15 -15.92
N LEU A 267 -11.45 -11.06 -16.66
CA LEU A 267 -12.16 -11.08 -17.92
C LEU A 267 -11.33 -11.74 -19.04
N LEU A 268 -10.01 -11.54 -19.02
CA LEU A 268 -9.10 -11.93 -20.09
C LEU A 268 -8.43 -13.30 -19.90
N ASP A 269 -8.10 -13.65 -18.65
CA ASP A 269 -7.48 -14.93 -18.31
C ASP A 269 -8.00 -15.45 -16.95
N PRO A 270 -9.27 -15.86 -16.87
CA PRO A 270 -9.90 -16.29 -15.61
C PRO A 270 -9.26 -17.55 -15.02
N GLN A 271 -8.69 -18.44 -15.83
CA GLN A 271 -8.02 -19.64 -15.36
C GLN A 271 -6.75 -19.27 -14.59
N ARG A 272 -5.93 -18.37 -15.14
CA ARG A 272 -4.70 -17.92 -14.48
C ARG A 272 -5.01 -17.14 -13.22
N VAL A 273 -6.06 -16.31 -13.20
CA VAL A 273 -6.51 -15.64 -11.97
C VAL A 273 -6.92 -16.67 -10.93
N ARG A 274 -7.73 -17.70 -11.29
CA ARG A 274 -8.11 -18.79 -10.38
C ARG A 274 -6.87 -19.47 -9.80
N ASP A 275 -5.90 -19.84 -10.63
CA ASP A 275 -4.68 -20.53 -10.20
C ASP A 275 -3.85 -19.65 -9.27
N SER A 276 -3.78 -18.34 -9.55
CA SER A 276 -3.16 -17.37 -8.68
C SER A 276 -3.92 -17.22 -7.34
N LEU A 277 -5.24 -17.28 -7.34
CA LEU A 277 -6.07 -17.27 -6.14
C LEU A 277 -5.89 -18.54 -5.31
N ASP A 278 -5.83 -19.70 -5.96
CA ASP A 278 -5.56 -20.97 -5.30
C ASP A 278 -4.16 -20.99 -4.66
N PHE A 279 -3.17 -20.38 -5.30
CA PHE A 279 -1.82 -20.20 -4.75
C PHE A 279 -1.82 -19.46 -3.40
N LYS A 280 -2.83 -18.67 -3.12
CA LYS A 280 -2.99 -17.88 -1.88
C LYS A 280 -3.82 -18.60 -0.81
N LEU A 281 -4.09 -19.90 -0.95
CA LEU A 281 -4.82 -20.67 0.04
C LEU A 281 -3.89 -21.46 0.96
N SER A 282 -4.24 -21.56 2.24
CA SER A 282 -3.48 -22.34 3.23
C SER A 282 -3.43 -23.82 2.88
N GLY A 283 -2.24 -24.44 3.08
CA GLY A 283 -2.03 -25.86 2.78
C GLY A 283 -2.07 -26.22 1.28
N TRP A 284 -2.21 -25.23 0.39
CA TRP A 284 -2.32 -25.47 -1.06
C TRP A 284 -0.96 -25.75 -1.72
N ARG A 285 0.09 -25.14 -1.25
CA ARG A 285 1.44 -25.22 -1.80
C ARG A 285 2.51 -25.39 -0.73
N PRO A 286 3.74 -25.85 -1.09
CA PRO A 286 4.88 -25.86 -0.16
C PRO A 286 5.16 -24.48 0.46
N GLY A 287 5.61 -24.47 1.70
CA GLY A 287 5.95 -23.26 2.44
C GLY A 287 4.74 -22.53 3.06
N ILE A 288 3.51 -22.94 2.81
CA ILE A 288 2.32 -22.41 3.46
C ILE A 288 1.72 -23.48 4.37
N ALA A 289 1.72 -23.23 5.68
CA ALA A 289 1.13 -24.12 6.65
C ALA A 289 -0.40 -24.22 6.46
N ALA A 290 -0.96 -25.41 6.74
CA ALA A 290 -2.39 -25.56 6.86
C ALA A 290 -2.90 -24.71 8.05
N ALA A 291 -3.99 -23.96 7.84
CA ALA A 291 -4.62 -23.22 8.91
C ALA A 291 -5.34 -24.17 9.88
N PRO A 292 -5.47 -23.81 11.16
CA PRO A 292 -6.28 -24.60 12.10
C PRO A 292 -7.75 -24.58 11.69
N GLN A 293 -8.46 -25.62 12.06
CA GLN A 293 -9.90 -25.65 11.88
C GLN A 293 -10.58 -24.59 12.75
N VAL A 294 -11.40 -23.77 12.11
CA VAL A 294 -12.24 -22.80 12.82
C VAL A 294 -13.48 -23.53 13.34
N PRO A 295 -13.91 -23.31 14.60
CA PRO A 295 -15.11 -23.94 15.15
C PRO A 295 -16.33 -23.75 14.23
N GLY A 296 -17.00 -24.85 13.90
CA GLY A 296 -18.17 -24.85 13.02
C GLY A 296 -17.85 -24.93 11.53
N THR A 297 -16.58 -25.11 11.14
CA THR A 297 -16.15 -25.31 9.75
C THR A 297 -15.65 -26.73 9.49
N PRO A 298 -15.70 -27.23 8.24
CA PRO A 298 -15.30 -28.60 7.93
C PRO A 298 -13.79 -28.82 7.94
N ASP A 299 -12.99 -27.77 7.71
CA ASP A 299 -11.52 -27.80 7.64
C ASP A 299 -10.90 -26.41 7.88
N GLY A 300 -9.55 -26.32 7.81
CA GLY A 300 -8.80 -25.11 8.03
C GLY A 300 -8.41 -24.34 6.74
N LEU A 301 -9.05 -24.61 5.60
CA LEU A 301 -8.73 -23.88 4.36
C LEU A 301 -9.07 -22.39 4.50
N GLN A 302 -8.06 -21.54 4.45
CA GLN A 302 -8.19 -20.09 4.60
C GLN A 302 -7.38 -19.36 3.54
N ILE A 303 -7.73 -18.11 3.28
CA ILE A 303 -6.92 -17.19 2.51
C ILE A 303 -5.74 -16.75 3.37
N VAL A 304 -4.51 -16.87 2.86
CA VAL A 304 -3.29 -16.59 3.63
C VAL A 304 -2.97 -15.09 3.60
N GLN A 305 -2.63 -14.56 4.75
CA GLN A 305 -2.04 -13.24 4.90
C GLN A 305 -0.52 -13.35 4.70
N ASP A 306 -0.06 -13.04 3.50
CA ASP A 306 1.35 -13.09 3.15
C ASP A 306 1.79 -11.87 2.31
N THR A 307 1.04 -10.81 2.41
CA THR A 307 1.31 -9.59 1.67
C THR A 307 2.39 -8.78 2.34
N GLY A 308 3.41 -8.47 1.60
CA GLY A 308 4.46 -7.51 1.77
C GLY A 308 4.79 -7.00 3.15
N SER A 309 5.41 -5.86 3.17
CA SER A 309 5.90 -5.20 4.38
C SER A 309 4.81 -4.76 5.36
N GLY A 310 3.57 -4.57 4.87
CA GLY A 310 2.44 -4.22 5.71
C GLY A 310 1.67 -5.39 6.34
N GLY A 311 1.91 -6.61 5.88
CA GLY A 311 0.97 -7.70 5.90
C GLY A 311 0.91 -8.61 7.11
N SER A 312 1.22 -8.18 8.31
CA SER A 312 1.09 -9.00 9.52
C SER A 312 -0.37 -9.21 9.89
N TRP A 313 -0.86 -10.46 9.87
CA TRP A 313 -2.19 -10.78 10.40
C TRP A 313 -2.18 -10.78 11.93
N PRO A 314 -3.20 -10.28 12.62
CA PRO A 314 -4.37 -9.56 12.12
C PRO A 314 -4.22 -8.03 12.11
N VAL A 315 -3.00 -7.49 12.16
CA VAL A 315 -2.72 -6.05 11.97
C VAL A 315 -3.22 -5.60 10.60
N SER A 316 -3.02 -6.43 9.58
CA SER A 316 -3.65 -6.31 8.27
C SER A 316 -4.55 -7.49 7.99
N THR A 317 -5.67 -7.23 7.35
CA THR A 317 -6.59 -8.23 6.78
C THR A 317 -6.87 -7.96 5.30
N ASP A 318 -5.92 -7.33 4.60
CA ASP A 318 -6.01 -7.02 3.17
C ASP A 318 -6.15 -8.25 2.28
N ARG A 319 -5.81 -9.46 2.80
CA ARG A 319 -6.13 -10.75 2.17
C ARG A 319 -7.59 -10.89 1.78
N MET A 320 -8.51 -10.15 2.41
CA MET A 320 -9.93 -10.15 2.06
C MET A 320 -10.21 -9.55 0.68
N THR A 321 -9.29 -8.80 0.08
CA THR A 321 -9.35 -8.38 -1.34
C THR A 321 -9.48 -9.55 -2.30
N TRP A 322 -9.02 -10.74 -1.91
CA TRP A 322 -9.20 -12.00 -2.63
C TRP A 322 -10.64 -12.21 -3.10
N ALA A 323 -11.61 -11.75 -2.31
CA ALA A 323 -13.03 -11.86 -2.65
C ALA A 323 -13.41 -11.10 -3.93
N LEU A 324 -12.78 -9.94 -4.20
CA LEU A 324 -13.02 -9.15 -5.41
C LEU A 324 -12.62 -9.93 -6.66
N ALA A 325 -11.41 -10.48 -6.64
CA ALA A 325 -10.92 -11.31 -7.73
C ALA A 325 -11.75 -12.58 -7.90
N ALA A 326 -12.12 -13.26 -6.80
CA ALA A 326 -12.93 -14.47 -6.84
C ALA A 326 -14.32 -14.20 -7.43
N GLU A 327 -14.92 -13.07 -7.13
CA GLU A 327 -16.24 -12.69 -7.68
C GLU A 327 -16.19 -12.53 -9.20
N GLU A 328 -15.22 -11.77 -9.73
CA GLU A 328 -15.08 -11.61 -11.19
C GLU A 328 -14.66 -12.92 -11.88
N THR A 329 -13.80 -13.71 -11.25
CA THR A 329 -13.40 -15.04 -11.75
C THR A 329 -14.59 -15.98 -11.85
N LEU A 330 -15.46 -15.99 -10.84
CA LEU A 330 -16.70 -16.80 -10.86
C LEU A 330 -17.66 -16.42 -11.99
N ARG A 331 -17.66 -15.15 -12.41
CA ARG A 331 -18.48 -14.66 -13.52
C ARG A 331 -17.91 -15.02 -14.89
N THR A 332 -16.61 -15.28 -14.97
CA THR A 332 -15.88 -15.46 -16.23
C THR A 332 -15.39 -16.88 -16.51
N LEU A 333 -15.26 -17.72 -15.49
CA LEU A 333 -14.87 -19.12 -15.65
C LEU A 333 -15.92 -19.93 -16.43
N PRO A 334 -15.49 -20.88 -17.28
CA PRO A 334 -16.38 -21.88 -17.86
C PRO A 334 -17.19 -22.61 -16.80
N ALA A 335 -18.42 -23.02 -17.11
CA ALA A 335 -19.32 -23.66 -16.15
C ALA A 335 -18.73 -24.92 -15.48
N SER A 336 -17.91 -25.68 -16.20
CA SER A 336 -17.22 -26.87 -15.68
C SER A 336 -16.18 -26.55 -14.61
N GLU A 337 -15.56 -25.37 -14.66
CA GLU A 337 -14.53 -24.91 -13.73
C GLU A 337 -15.12 -24.03 -12.62
N ARG A 338 -16.20 -23.31 -12.92
CA ARG A 338 -16.89 -22.41 -11.98
C ARG A 338 -17.41 -23.16 -10.75
N ALA A 339 -18.08 -24.30 -10.93
CA ALA A 339 -18.71 -24.98 -9.81
C ALA A 339 -17.70 -25.52 -8.77
N PRO A 340 -16.59 -26.20 -9.16
CA PRO A 340 -15.55 -26.59 -8.21
C PRO A 340 -14.89 -25.39 -7.53
N PHE A 341 -14.63 -24.31 -8.26
CA PHE A 341 -14.05 -23.09 -7.69
C PHE A 341 -15.02 -22.40 -6.72
N ALA A 342 -16.31 -22.31 -7.03
CA ALA A 342 -17.33 -21.73 -6.14
C ALA A 342 -17.40 -22.46 -4.79
N ALA A 343 -17.36 -23.80 -4.80
CA ALA A 343 -17.34 -24.59 -3.58
C ALA A 343 -16.09 -24.32 -2.73
N ARG A 344 -14.92 -24.26 -3.37
CA ARG A 344 -13.66 -23.95 -2.71
C ARG A 344 -13.63 -22.51 -2.18
N ALA A 345 -14.09 -21.55 -2.97
CA ALA A 345 -14.18 -20.14 -2.59
C ALA A 345 -15.11 -19.93 -1.39
N LEU A 346 -16.29 -20.58 -1.37
CA LEU A 346 -17.18 -20.52 -0.21
C LEU A 346 -16.51 -21.03 1.06
N LYS A 347 -15.77 -22.14 0.96
CA LYS A 347 -15.07 -22.73 2.09
C LYS A 347 -13.96 -21.80 2.60
N ALA A 348 -13.08 -21.33 1.72
CA ALA A 348 -11.98 -20.43 2.06
C ALA A 348 -12.48 -19.10 2.66
N LEU A 349 -13.48 -18.48 2.02
CA LEU A 349 -14.10 -17.25 2.51
C LEU A 349 -14.77 -17.45 3.87
N SER A 350 -15.57 -18.53 4.03
CA SER A 350 -16.24 -18.78 5.31
C SER A 350 -15.25 -18.93 6.44
N ASN A 351 -14.21 -19.75 6.27
CA ASN A 351 -13.21 -19.96 7.32
C ASN A 351 -12.41 -18.68 7.62
N THR A 352 -12.08 -17.89 6.59
CA THR A 352 -11.37 -16.61 6.76
C THR A 352 -12.24 -15.57 7.46
N ILE A 353 -13.51 -15.44 7.07
CA ILE A 353 -14.47 -14.52 7.71
C ILE A 353 -14.67 -14.86 9.18
N GLU A 354 -14.86 -16.15 9.51
CA GLU A 354 -15.09 -16.57 10.90
C GLU A 354 -13.88 -16.29 11.79
N ILE A 355 -12.66 -16.54 11.33
CA ILE A 355 -11.46 -16.26 12.14
C ILE A 355 -11.19 -14.76 12.25
N ASP A 356 -11.37 -13.98 11.18
CA ASP A 356 -11.22 -12.54 11.22
C ASP A 356 -12.29 -11.87 12.10
N ARG A 357 -13.47 -12.48 12.18
CA ARG A 357 -14.52 -12.03 13.12
C ARG A 357 -14.12 -12.17 14.58
N VAL A 358 -13.27 -13.15 14.89
CA VAL A 358 -12.72 -13.35 16.25
C VAL A 358 -11.52 -12.43 16.50
N ALA A 359 -10.63 -12.30 15.51
CA ALA A 359 -9.31 -11.69 15.71
C ALA A 359 -9.22 -10.20 15.36
N ALA A 360 -10.05 -9.72 14.44
CA ALA A 360 -9.96 -8.38 13.86
C ALA A 360 -11.29 -7.62 13.81
N PHE A 361 -12.32 -8.06 14.49
CA PHE A 361 -13.60 -7.38 14.53
C PHE A 361 -13.88 -6.75 15.91
N ASP A 362 -14.24 -5.47 15.91
CA ASP A 362 -14.62 -4.76 17.12
C ASP A 362 -16.17 -4.70 17.24
N PRO A 363 -16.78 -5.45 18.15
CA PRO A 363 -18.23 -5.48 18.31
C PRO A 363 -18.83 -4.16 18.83
N VAL A 364 -18.00 -3.29 19.44
CA VAL A 364 -18.44 -1.99 19.96
C VAL A 364 -18.69 -1.00 18.81
N THR A 365 -17.81 -0.99 17.82
CA THR A 365 -17.95 -0.11 16.67
C THR A 365 -18.68 -0.77 15.51
N GLY A 366 -18.72 -2.10 15.45
CA GLY A 366 -19.26 -2.87 14.33
C GLY A 366 -18.34 -2.90 13.10
N LEU A 367 -17.05 -2.54 13.26
CA LEU A 367 -16.06 -2.45 12.20
C LEU A 367 -14.92 -3.45 12.41
N TYR A 368 -14.29 -3.86 11.32
CA TYR A 368 -13.01 -4.57 11.36
C TYR A 368 -11.88 -3.61 11.68
N THR A 369 -10.92 -4.09 12.45
CA THR A 369 -9.72 -3.35 12.86
C THR A 369 -8.57 -3.61 11.89
N GLY A 370 -7.57 -2.73 11.93
CA GLY A 370 -6.33 -2.86 11.20
C GLY A 370 -6.11 -1.75 10.17
N GLU A 371 -5.07 -1.95 9.39
CA GLU A 371 -4.61 -0.98 8.39
C GLU A 371 -5.47 -0.97 7.11
N GLU A 372 -5.22 0.00 6.27
CA GLU A 372 -5.85 0.14 4.96
C GLU A 372 -5.47 -1.01 4.02
N SER A 373 -6.36 -1.39 3.10
CA SER A 373 -6.23 -2.59 2.26
C SER A 373 -5.24 -2.46 1.10
N PHE A 374 -4.60 -1.33 0.95
CA PHE A 374 -3.62 -1.07 -0.13
C PHE A 374 -2.20 -0.85 0.39
N LEU A 375 -2.01 -0.77 1.71
CA LEU A 375 -0.72 -0.44 2.29
C LEU A 375 0.23 -1.64 2.31
N ASP A 376 1.47 -1.37 2.00
CA ASP A 376 2.61 -2.25 2.14
C ASP A 376 3.78 -1.57 2.88
N TRP A 377 3.72 -0.26 3.08
CA TRP A 377 4.71 0.54 3.78
C TRP A 377 4.05 1.51 4.77
N ARG A 378 4.00 1.11 6.03
CA ARG A 378 3.19 1.71 7.08
C ARG A 378 3.50 3.17 7.39
N ASP A 379 4.75 3.58 7.34
CA ASP A 379 5.20 4.93 7.71
C ASP A 379 4.90 6.00 6.66
N GLN A 380 4.22 5.64 5.57
CA GLN A 380 3.89 6.57 4.48
C GLN A 380 2.51 7.23 4.58
N SER A 381 1.61 6.71 5.41
CA SER A 381 0.20 7.13 5.41
C SER A 381 -0.41 7.30 6.80
N TYR A 382 0.36 7.00 7.83
CA TYR A 382 -0.04 7.13 9.23
C TYR A 382 0.72 8.25 9.92
N ALA A 383 0.27 8.63 11.12
CA ALA A 383 0.98 9.63 11.93
C ALA A 383 2.44 9.20 12.20
N ALA A 384 3.33 10.16 12.26
CA ALA A 384 4.77 9.93 12.43
C ALA A 384 5.15 9.15 13.70
N TRP A 385 4.30 9.15 14.73
CA TRP A 385 4.50 8.38 15.97
C TRP A 385 4.07 6.91 15.88
N ILE A 386 3.27 6.52 14.86
CA ILE A 386 2.73 5.16 14.70
C ILE A 386 3.80 4.05 14.62
N PRO A 387 4.96 4.23 13.96
CA PRO A 387 6.00 3.19 13.98
C PRO A 387 6.50 2.83 15.39
N GLY A 388 6.34 3.74 16.36
CA GLY A 388 6.63 3.50 17.77
C GLY A 388 5.48 2.88 18.56
N ASP A 389 4.26 2.81 17.99
CA ASP A 389 3.05 2.28 18.64
C ASP A 389 2.09 1.64 17.61
N LEU A 390 2.52 0.56 17.02
CA LEU A 390 1.73 -0.16 16.02
C LEU A 390 0.43 -0.77 16.56
N ALA A 391 0.27 -0.88 17.87
CA ALA A 391 -1.00 -1.34 18.48
C ALA A 391 -2.14 -0.33 18.22
N SER A 392 -1.83 0.96 18.13
CA SER A 392 -2.82 1.98 17.77
C SER A 392 -3.30 1.78 16.34
N MET A 393 -2.39 1.52 15.36
CA MET A 393 -2.76 1.19 13.98
C MET A 393 -3.53 -0.14 13.89
N ALA A 394 -3.07 -1.17 14.59
CA ALA A 394 -3.76 -2.47 14.65
C ALA A 394 -5.18 -2.37 15.23
N SER A 395 -5.47 -1.31 16.00
CA SER A 395 -6.79 -1.02 16.57
C SER A 395 -7.59 0.00 15.75
N ALA A 396 -6.98 0.66 14.77
CA ALA A 396 -7.67 1.59 13.86
C ALA A 396 -8.74 0.87 13.04
N LYS A 397 -9.63 1.63 12.40
CA LYS A 397 -10.67 1.10 11.53
C LYS A 397 -10.53 1.80 10.18
N ALA A 398 -10.00 1.10 9.19
CA ALA A 398 -9.77 1.64 7.87
C ALA A 398 -10.98 1.46 6.94
N LEU A 399 -11.27 2.48 6.14
CA LEU A 399 -12.39 2.49 5.19
C LEU A 399 -12.23 1.38 4.15
N SER A 400 -11.12 1.36 3.42
CA SER A 400 -10.91 0.42 2.31
C SER A 400 -11.01 -1.03 2.77
N THR A 401 -10.41 -1.38 3.91
CA THR A 401 -10.48 -2.70 4.53
C THR A 401 -11.91 -3.10 4.89
N ASN A 402 -12.66 -2.19 5.52
CA ASN A 402 -14.05 -2.48 5.89
C ASN A 402 -14.97 -2.62 4.67
N VAL A 403 -14.75 -1.85 3.60
CA VAL A 403 -15.50 -2.02 2.34
C VAL A 403 -15.19 -3.36 1.68
N VAL A 404 -13.94 -3.80 1.71
CA VAL A 404 -13.55 -5.11 1.17
C VAL A 404 -14.15 -6.26 2.00
N HIS A 405 -14.15 -6.16 3.32
CA HIS A 405 -14.87 -7.13 4.17
C HIS A 405 -16.38 -7.17 3.89
N TYR A 406 -16.99 -6.01 3.63
CA TYR A 406 -18.40 -5.95 3.21
C TYR A 406 -18.62 -6.73 1.92
N GLN A 407 -17.79 -6.52 0.89
CA GLN A 407 -17.91 -7.24 -0.39
C GLN A 407 -17.66 -8.74 -0.23
N ALA A 408 -16.71 -9.13 0.60
CA ALA A 408 -16.44 -10.54 0.92
C ALA A 408 -17.63 -11.22 1.61
N LEU A 409 -18.30 -10.53 2.53
CA LEU A 409 -19.54 -11.02 3.18
C LEU A 409 -20.69 -11.17 2.18
N GLU A 410 -20.85 -10.22 1.24
CA GLU A 410 -21.86 -10.31 0.19
C GLU A 410 -21.60 -11.51 -0.74
N LEU A 411 -20.35 -11.71 -1.17
CA LEU A 411 -19.97 -12.87 -1.98
C LEU A 411 -20.20 -14.18 -1.23
N ALA A 412 -19.75 -14.28 0.03
CA ALA A 412 -19.95 -15.47 0.85
C ALA A 412 -21.42 -15.79 1.07
N ALA A 413 -22.27 -14.76 1.30
CA ALA A 413 -23.71 -14.94 1.42
C ALA A 413 -24.36 -15.44 0.13
N ARG A 414 -23.91 -14.95 -1.03
CA ARG A 414 -24.38 -15.39 -2.35
C ARG A 414 -23.98 -16.84 -2.63
N LEU A 415 -22.71 -17.17 -2.43
CA LEU A 415 -22.21 -18.54 -2.61
C LEU A 415 -22.89 -19.54 -1.66
N ALA A 416 -23.13 -19.16 -0.41
CA ALA A 416 -23.86 -20.00 0.54
C ALA A 416 -25.31 -20.29 0.06
N ARG A 417 -26.01 -19.31 -0.53
CA ARG A 417 -27.32 -19.52 -1.15
C ARG A 417 -27.25 -20.50 -2.33
N GLU A 418 -26.26 -20.34 -3.21
CA GLU A 418 -26.03 -21.26 -4.34
C GLU A 418 -25.81 -22.70 -3.86
N HIS A 419 -25.10 -22.89 -2.75
CA HIS A 419 -24.81 -24.18 -2.12
C HIS A 419 -25.90 -24.62 -1.14
N ARG A 420 -27.05 -23.92 -1.06
CA ARG A 420 -28.21 -24.23 -0.21
C ARG A 420 -27.91 -24.27 1.29
N ASP A 421 -26.87 -23.53 1.74
CA ASP A 421 -26.60 -23.31 3.15
C ASP A 421 -27.30 -22.02 3.62
N ALA A 422 -28.59 -22.17 3.95
CA ALA A 422 -29.43 -21.04 4.35
C ALA A 422 -28.95 -20.37 5.64
N ALA A 423 -28.33 -21.12 6.56
CA ALA A 423 -27.83 -20.61 7.82
C ALA A 423 -26.64 -19.66 7.60
N LYS A 424 -25.63 -20.08 6.83
CA LYS A 424 -24.51 -19.22 6.46
C LYS A 424 -24.96 -18.04 5.61
N ALA A 425 -25.82 -18.27 4.62
CA ALA A 425 -26.35 -17.22 3.75
C ALA A 425 -27.03 -16.11 4.55
N GLY A 426 -27.90 -16.48 5.51
CA GLY A 426 -28.57 -15.54 6.39
C GLY A 426 -27.62 -14.80 7.33
N ARG A 427 -26.64 -15.51 7.90
CA ARG A 427 -25.62 -14.92 8.79
C ARG A 427 -24.74 -13.89 8.08
N TYR A 428 -24.14 -14.24 6.96
CA TYR A 428 -23.24 -13.35 6.22
C TYR A 428 -23.98 -12.16 5.62
N ALA A 429 -25.18 -12.34 5.10
CA ALA A 429 -26.01 -11.23 4.62
C ALA A 429 -26.39 -10.26 5.74
N ARG A 430 -26.65 -10.75 6.96
CA ARG A 430 -26.87 -9.87 8.14
C ARG A 430 -25.60 -9.12 8.50
N TRP A 431 -24.47 -9.79 8.61
CA TRP A 431 -23.20 -9.14 8.92
C TRP A 431 -22.78 -8.10 7.88
N ALA A 432 -23.03 -8.35 6.59
CA ALA A 432 -22.80 -7.37 5.53
C ALA A 432 -23.64 -6.09 5.74
N ARG A 433 -24.94 -6.25 6.03
CA ARG A 433 -25.82 -5.09 6.30
C ARG A 433 -25.36 -4.29 7.53
N GLU A 434 -25.03 -5.00 8.63
CA GLU A 434 -24.56 -4.39 9.86
C GLU A 434 -23.24 -3.64 9.62
N LEU A 435 -22.31 -4.23 8.86
CA LEU A 435 -21.03 -3.60 8.51
C LEU A 435 -21.23 -2.36 7.64
N LYS A 436 -22.07 -2.42 6.60
CA LYS A 436 -22.41 -1.25 5.79
C LYS A 436 -22.99 -0.10 6.63
N GLN A 437 -23.87 -0.41 7.58
CA GLN A 437 -24.43 0.58 8.51
C GLN A 437 -23.33 1.18 9.40
N ALA A 438 -22.42 0.35 9.93
CA ALA A 438 -21.33 0.79 10.78
C ALA A 438 -20.33 1.69 10.01
N ILE A 439 -19.97 1.35 8.77
CA ILE A 439 -19.13 2.18 7.91
C ILE A 439 -19.74 3.57 7.75
N ASN A 440 -21.02 3.63 7.37
CA ASN A 440 -21.73 4.91 7.18
C ASN A 440 -21.87 5.71 8.47
N ALA A 441 -22.11 5.06 9.60
CA ALA A 441 -22.31 5.74 10.88
C ALA A 441 -21.00 6.22 11.52
N ARG A 442 -19.86 5.57 11.22
CA ARG A 442 -18.60 5.82 11.94
C ARG A 442 -17.55 6.54 11.12
N LEU A 443 -17.53 6.33 9.80
CA LEU A 443 -16.47 6.86 8.94
C LEU A 443 -16.96 8.00 8.03
N TRP A 444 -18.25 8.14 7.79
CA TRP A 444 -18.78 9.27 7.03
C TRP A 444 -18.63 10.58 7.80
N ARG A 445 -18.00 11.55 7.15
CA ARG A 445 -17.85 12.91 7.67
C ARG A 445 -18.79 13.86 6.91
N GLU A 446 -19.84 14.32 7.57
CA GLU A 446 -20.83 15.20 6.95
C GLU A 446 -20.25 16.58 6.63
N ASP A 447 -19.34 17.08 7.48
CA ASP A 447 -18.61 18.34 7.29
C ASP A 447 -17.75 18.35 6.03
N GLU A 448 -17.09 17.22 5.73
CA GLU A 448 -16.22 17.05 4.57
C GLU A 448 -16.93 16.48 3.34
N GLY A 449 -18.09 15.83 3.54
CA GLY A 449 -18.85 15.14 2.49
C GLY A 449 -18.10 13.97 1.87
N MET A 450 -17.24 13.32 2.66
CA MET A 450 -16.40 12.17 2.31
C MET A 450 -16.27 11.23 3.50
N TYR A 451 -15.83 10.01 3.26
CA TYR A 451 -15.46 9.09 4.35
C TYR A 451 -14.05 9.38 4.84
N SER A 452 -13.86 9.41 6.16
CA SER A 452 -12.50 9.31 6.73
C SER A 452 -11.83 8.01 6.26
N SER A 453 -10.54 8.06 5.93
CA SER A 453 -9.77 6.85 5.59
C SER A 453 -9.64 5.91 6.76
N LEU A 454 -9.54 6.44 8.00
CA LEU A 454 -9.36 5.63 9.21
C LEU A 454 -9.71 6.40 10.48
N THR A 455 -9.87 5.65 11.57
CA THR A 455 -9.87 6.20 12.94
C THR A 455 -8.45 6.16 13.52
N ALA A 456 -8.17 6.99 14.53
CA ALA A 456 -6.82 7.11 15.09
C ALA A 456 -6.35 5.85 15.85
N GLY A 457 -7.20 5.19 16.63
CA GLY A 457 -6.83 4.02 17.40
C GLY A 457 -7.81 3.68 18.54
N HIS A 458 -7.36 2.89 19.51
CA HIS A 458 -8.24 2.40 20.60
C HIS A 458 -8.49 3.40 21.73
N LEU A 459 -7.65 4.41 21.89
CA LEU A 459 -7.82 5.49 22.88
C LEU A 459 -8.37 6.77 22.25
N ASP A 460 -8.43 6.81 20.93
CA ASP A 460 -9.01 7.89 20.15
C ASP A 460 -9.77 7.30 18.96
N GLY A 461 -11.07 7.10 19.15
CA GLY A 461 -11.93 6.50 18.13
C GLY A 461 -12.48 7.51 17.12
N ALA A 462 -11.96 8.74 17.08
CA ALA A 462 -12.41 9.76 16.14
C ALA A 462 -12.07 9.37 14.70
N PRO A 463 -12.97 9.57 13.74
CA PRO A 463 -12.63 9.51 12.33
C PRO A 463 -11.75 10.71 11.98
N LEU A 464 -10.59 10.47 11.37
CA LEU A 464 -9.61 11.49 11.02
C LEU A 464 -10.07 12.35 9.83
N HIS A 465 -9.53 13.57 9.71
CA HIS A 465 -9.63 14.41 8.50
C HIS A 465 -8.55 13.98 7.48
N LYS A 466 -8.46 12.69 7.28
CA LYS A 466 -7.62 12.05 6.27
C LYS A 466 -8.49 11.20 5.36
N PHE A 467 -8.19 11.23 4.08
CA PHE A 467 -9.01 10.62 3.03
C PHE A 467 -8.12 9.85 2.08
N ASP A 468 -8.57 8.70 1.61
CA ASP A 468 -7.92 7.92 0.57
C ASP A 468 -8.85 7.75 -0.64
N TRP A 469 -8.30 7.84 -1.85
CA TRP A 469 -9.10 7.73 -3.06
C TRP A 469 -9.60 6.32 -3.35
N LEU A 470 -8.85 5.30 -2.94
CA LEU A 470 -9.28 3.91 -3.14
C LEU A 470 -10.50 3.57 -2.29
N GLY A 471 -10.48 3.88 -1.00
CA GLY A 471 -11.60 3.64 -0.10
C GLY A 471 -12.87 4.39 -0.54
N GLN A 472 -12.72 5.67 -0.96
CA GLN A 472 -13.83 6.43 -1.52
C GLN A 472 -14.42 5.76 -2.77
N ALA A 473 -13.55 5.38 -3.73
CA ALA A 473 -13.97 4.76 -4.97
C ALA A 473 -14.63 3.39 -4.73
N LEU A 474 -14.04 2.55 -3.86
CA LEU A 474 -14.61 1.26 -3.47
C LEU A 474 -15.97 1.43 -2.80
N ALA A 475 -16.15 2.42 -1.92
CA ALA A 475 -17.44 2.69 -1.28
C ALA A 475 -18.53 3.05 -2.31
N ILE A 476 -18.17 3.82 -3.35
CA ILE A 476 -19.08 4.13 -4.46
C ILE A 476 -19.38 2.87 -5.27
N VAL A 477 -18.35 2.16 -5.74
CA VAL A 477 -18.51 1.02 -6.65
C VAL A 477 -19.25 -0.15 -5.98
N SER A 478 -18.99 -0.43 -4.71
CA SER A 478 -19.68 -1.47 -3.93
C SER A 478 -21.13 -1.10 -3.55
N GLY A 479 -21.47 0.20 -3.58
CA GLY A 479 -22.78 0.71 -3.11
C GLY A 479 -22.87 0.84 -1.59
N VAL A 480 -21.73 0.85 -0.88
CA VAL A 480 -21.68 1.30 0.53
C VAL A 480 -22.11 2.76 0.61
N ALA A 481 -21.56 3.63 -0.24
CA ALA A 481 -22.03 5.00 -0.43
C ALA A 481 -23.35 5.01 -1.21
N ASP A 482 -24.31 5.82 -0.74
CA ASP A 482 -25.51 6.12 -1.48
C ASP A 482 -25.25 7.15 -2.62
N GLU A 483 -26.28 7.47 -3.42
CA GLU A 483 -26.13 8.39 -4.54
C GLU A 483 -25.74 9.82 -4.12
N ARG A 484 -26.24 10.31 -2.96
CA ARG A 484 -25.89 11.62 -2.41
C ARG A 484 -24.41 11.63 -1.99
N GLN A 485 -24.00 10.61 -1.27
CA GLN A 485 -22.61 10.45 -0.83
C GLN A 485 -21.67 10.30 -2.02
N ALA A 486 -22.04 9.49 -3.02
CA ALA A 486 -21.24 9.32 -4.24
C ALA A 486 -21.04 10.64 -4.98
N ARG A 487 -22.09 11.44 -5.16
CA ARG A 487 -21.97 12.78 -5.77
C ARG A 487 -21.05 13.69 -4.96
N SER A 488 -21.21 13.70 -3.63
CA SER A 488 -20.38 14.52 -2.74
C SER A 488 -18.90 14.14 -2.83
N ILE A 489 -18.58 12.85 -2.75
CA ILE A 489 -17.22 12.35 -2.85
C ILE A 489 -16.57 12.77 -4.18
N LEU A 490 -17.24 12.51 -5.30
CA LEU A 490 -16.73 12.83 -6.63
C LEU A 490 -16.49 14.34 -6.82
N ALA A 491 -17.34 15.18 -6.23
CA ALA A 491 -17.21 16.63 -6.31
C ALA A 491 -16.11 17.20 -5.41
N ARG A 492 -15.83 16.57 -4.26
CA ARG A 492 -15.02 17.14 -3.19
C ARG A 492 -13.61 16.56 -3.07
N TYR A 493 -13.42 15.29 -3.48
CA TYR A 493 -12.08 14.71 -3.46
C TYR A 493 -11.16 15.48 -4.43
N PRO A 494 -9.93 15.87 -4.02
CA PRO A 494 -9.07 16.70 -4.84
C PRO A 494 -8.49 15.92 -6.04
N HIS A 495 -8.36 16.63 -7.15
CA HIS A 495 -7.76 16.12 -8.37
C HIS A 495 -6.70 17.09 -8.86
N GLY A 496 -5.48 16.63 -9.02
CA GLY A 496 -4.41 17.34 -9.71
C GLY A 496 -4.58 17.29 -11.24
N PRO A 497 -3.65 17.87 -12.00
CA PRO A 497 -3.69 17.83 -13.45
C PRO A 497 -3.70 16.41 -14.03
N LEU A 498 -3.14 15.44 -13.29
CA LEU A 498 -2.83 14.09 -13.75
C LEU A 498 -3.60 12.99 -13.01
N GLY A 499 -4.53 13.35 -12.16
CA GLY A 499 -5.35 12.42 -11.39
C GLY A 499 -5.52 12.84 -9.95
N ALA A 500 -6.18 11.98 -9.18
CA ALA A 500 -6.33 12.14 -7.74
C ALA A 500 -5.10 11.60 -7.00
N PRO A 501 -4.68 12.24 -5.90
CA PRO A 501 -3.68 11.64 -5.02
C PRO A 501 -4.26 10.44 -4.28
N MET A 502 -3.40 9.49 -3.94
CA MET A 502 -3.78 8.33 -3.13
C MET A 502 -4.34 8.77 -1.78
N ILE A 503 -3.63 9.69 -1.12
CA ILE A 503 -3.90 10.18 0.24
C ILE A 503 -4.14 11.70 0.20
N TRP A 504 -5.06 12.19 1.02
CA TRP A 504 -5.37 13.60 1.21
C TRP A 504 -5.76 13.94 2.66
N PRO A 505 -5.38 15.13 3.21
CA PRO A 505 -4.26 15.96 2.81
C PRO A 505 -2.94 15.22 2.92
N GLN A 506 -1.90 15.68 2.19
CA GLN A 506 -0.58 15.06 2.20
C GLN A 506 0.18 15.39 3.47
N GLN A 507 1.17 14.58 3.82
CA GLN A 507 2.01 14.77 5.01
C GLN A 507 3.30 15.49 4.66
N ILE A 508 3.65 16.48 5.47
CA ILE A 508 4.93 17.19 5.41
C ILE A 508 6.08 16.26 5.82
N GLY A 509 7.17 16.28 5.06
CA GLY A 509 8.38 15.51 5.35
C GLY A 509 8.28 14.02 5.02
N ALA A 510 7.17 13.54 4.48
CA ALA A 510 7.05 12.16 4.01
C ALA A 510 7.40 12.07 2.52
N PRO A 511 8.25 11.10 2.10
CA PRO A 511 8.65 10.94 0.71
C PRO A 511 7.49 10.53 -0.20
N VAL A 512 7.74 10.54 -1.52
CA VAL A 512 6.75 10.09 -2.51
C VAL A 512 6.64 8.58 -2.47
N TYR A 513 5.45 8.06 -2.14
CA TYR A 513 5.03 6.68 -2.34
C TYR A 513 3.50 6.58 -2.24
N HIS A 514 2.89 6.26 -1.07
CA HIS A 514 1.44 6.46 -0.88
C HIS A 514 1.12 7.93 -0.70
N ASN A 515 1.90 8.62 0.09
CA ASN A 515 1.89 10.08 0.17
C ASN A 515 2.43 10.68 -1.12
N ARG A 516 1.89 11.79 -1.58
CA ARG A 516 2.34 12.55 -2.77
C ARG A 516 2.25 11.81 -4.11
N SER A 517 1.53 10.69 -4.21
CA SER A 517 1.43 9.95 -5.46
C SER A 517 -0.02 9.69 -5.90
N SER A 518 -0.18 9.46 -7.21
CA SER A 518 -1.33 8.80 -7.79
C SER A 518 -0.94 7.37 -8.22
N TRP A 519 -1.87 6.45 -8.05
CA TRP A 519 -1.69 5.05 -8.39
C TRP A 519 -2.64 4.69 -9.53
N PRO A 520 -2.16 4.21 -10.68
CA PRO A 520 -3.02 3.99 -11.84
C PRO A 520 -4.19 3.05 -11.57
N PHE A 521 -4.02 2.01 -10.76
CA PHE A 521 -5.14 1.12 -10.41
C PHE A 521 -6.22 1.85 -9.59
N VAL A 522 -5.81 2.74 -8.67
CA VAL A 522 -6.75 3.58 -7.90
C VAL A 522 -7.46 4.57 -8.81
N THR A 523 -6.74 5.14 -9.80
CA THR A 523 -7.32 5.98 -10.84
C THR A 523 -8.37 5.20 -11.66
N ALA A 524 -8.12 3.92 -11.95
CA ALA A 524 -9.09 3.05 -12.65
C ALA A 524 -10.35 2.78 -11.79
N TYR A 525 -10.22 2.57 -10.48
CA TYR A 525 -11.36 2.52 -9.57
C TYR A 525 -12.10 3.86 -9.51
N GLY A 526 -11.38 4.97 -9.47
CA GLY A 526 -11.94 6.32 -9.56
C GLY A 526 -12.76 6.54 -10.84
N LEU A 527 -12.28 6.02 -11.98
CA LEU A 527 -13.02 6.03 -13.24
C LEU A 527 -14.32 5.21 -13.17
N ARG A 528 -14.28 4.01 -12.57
CA ARG A 528 -15.50 3.20 -12.34
C ARG A 528 -16.49 3.94 -11.43
N ALA A 529 -15.99 4.59 -10.37
CA ALA A 529 -16.81 5.40 -9.48
C ALA A 529 -17.43 6.60 -10.21
N ALA A 530 -16.65 7.31 -11.03
CA ALA A 530 -17.13 8.42 -11.87
C ALA A 530 -18.17 7.97 -12.89
N ALA A 531 -17.97 6.85 -13.56
CA ALA A 531 -18.94 6.28 -14.50
C ALA A 531 -20.25 5.89 -13.79
N ARG A 532 -20.17 5.31 -12.58
CA ARG A 532 -21.36 5.00 -11.77
C ARG A 532 -22.09 6.25 -11.31
N GLY A 533 -21.38 7.27 -10.82
CA GLY A 533 -21.93 8.55 -10.40
C GLY A 533 -22.24 9.51 -11.55
N LYS A 534 -21.96 9.12 -12.82
CA LYS A 534 -22.13 9.97 -14.01
C LYS A 534 -21.39 11.30 -13.90
N ASN A 535 -20.22 11.31 -13.26
CA ASN A 535 -19.35 12.48 -13.18
C ASN A 535 -18.34 12.49 -14.33
N VAL A 536 -18.56 13.36 -15.31
CA VAL A 536 -17.74 13.42 -16.51
C VAL A 536 -16.40 14.10 -16.27
N ALA A 537 -16.35 15.10 -15.38
CA ALA A 537 -15.12 15.84 -15.10
C ALA A 537 -14.07 14.95 -14.41
N VAL A 538 -14.47 14.12 -13.46
CA VAL A 538 -13.60 13.14 -12.79
C VAL A 538 -13.19 12.05 -13.77
N ALA A 539 -14.11 11.56 -14.61
CA ALA A 539 -13.81 10.55 -15.62
C ALA A 539 -12.79 11.05 -16.65
N ASP A 540 -12.91 12.28 -17.10
CA ASP A 540 -11.96 12.88 -18.06
C ASP A 540 -10.54 12.95 -17.51
N VAL A 541 -10.39 13.30 -16.22
CA VAL A 541 -9.08 13.30 -15.56
C VAL A 541 -8.54 11.90 -15.45
N ALA A 542 -9.38 10.93 -15.09
CA ALA A 542 -8.96 9.54 -14.93
C ALA A 542 -8.52 8.92 -16.27
N TYR A 543 -9.27 9.14 -17.36
CA TYR A 543 -8.88 8.70 -18.70
C TYR A 543 -7.53 9.30 -19.12
N ALA A 544 -7.40 10.63 -19.00
CA ALA A 544 -6.15 11.32 -19.36
C ALA A 544 -4.97 10.84 -18.52
N GLY A 545 -5.16 10.66 -17.21
CA GLY A 545 -4.11 10.20 -16.29
C GLY A 545 -3.60 8.80 -16.60
N LEU A 546 -4.51 7.85 -16.87
CA LEU A 546 -4.14 6.47 -17.25
C LEU A 546 -3.42 6.42 -18.59
N MET A 547 -3.93 7.12 -19.61
CA MET A 547 -3.28 7.17 -20.92
C MET A 547 -1.91 7.83 -20.86
N ARG A 548 -1.79 8.99 -20.20
CA ARG A 548 -0.53 9.69 -20.04
C ARG A 548 0.50 8.86 -19.28
N GLY A 549 0.10 8.25 -18.15
CA GLY A 549 1.00 7.43 -17.33
C GLY A 549 1.69 6.33 -18.14
N ALA A 550 0.92 5.56 -18.90
CA ALA A 550 1.45 4.50 -19.77
C ALA A 550 2.24 5.06 -20.98
N ALA A 551 1.79 6.20 -21.54
CA ALA A 551 2.40 6.81 -22.70
C ALA A 551 3.84 7.30 -22.41
N VAL A 552 3.99 8.21 -21.46
CA VAL A 552 5.29 8.87 -21.21
C VAL A 552 6.31 7.97 -20.53
N ASN A 553 5.87 6.96 -19.76
CA ASN A 553 6.74 6.03 -19.05
C ASN A 553 7.05 4.74 -19.83
N LEU A 554 6.48 4.57 -21.03
CA LEU A 554 6.63 3.36 -21.85
C LEU A 554 6.22 2.07 -21.12
N SER A 555 5.38 2.17 -20.10
CA SER A 555 4.93 1.06 -19.28
C SER A 555 3.80 1.49 -18.33
N ASN A 556 2.97 0.54 -17.91
CA ASN A 556 2.01 0.72 -16.84
C ASN A 556 2.75 0.66 -15.49
N MET A 557 3.19 1.83 -15.00
CA MET A 557 3.96 1.98 -13.77
C MET A 557 3.11 1.72 -12.53
N GLU A 558 3.78 1.37 -11.43
CA GLU A 558 3.17 1.17 -10.12
C GLU A 558 2.51 2.44 -9.58
N ASN A 559 3.26 3.54 -9.57
CA ASN A 559 2.79 4.84 -9.10
C ASN A 559 3.51 5.99 -9.79
N LEU A 560 2.97 7.20 -9.65
CA LEU A 560 3.51 8.43 -10.22
C LEU A 560 3.35 9.55 -9.19
N GLU A 561 4.31 10.48 -9.10
CA GLU A 561 4.08 11.68 -8.31
C GLU A 561 2.85 12.44 -8.89
N TRP A 562 1.89 12.80 -8.04
CA TRP A 562 0.54 13.13 -8.50
C TRP A 562 0.39 14.49 -9.19
N LEU A 563 1.23 15.48 -8.85
CA LEU A 563 1.20 16.81 -9.47
C LEU A 563 1.99 16.85 -10.78
N SER A 564 3.16 16.21 -10.82
CA SER A 564 4.04 16.19 -12.00
C SER A 564 3.78 15.02 -12.95
N GLY A 565 3.22 13.91 -12.44
CA GLY A 565 3.07 12.63 -13.15
C GLY A 565 4.39 11.97 -13.48
N GLN A 566 5.46 12.27 -12.76
CA GLN A 566 6.76 11.67 -12.95
C GLN A 566 6.85 10.34 -12.19
N PRO A 567 7.52 9.32 -12.77
CA PRO A 567 7.77 8.04 -12.09
C PRO A 567 8.85 8.15 -11.01
N LEU A 568 9.54 9.29 -10.95
CA LEU A 568 10.55 9.66 -9.97
C LEU A 568 10.64 11.18 -9.88
N LEU A 569 10.25 11.75 -8.76
CA LEU A 569 10.47 13.15 -8.44
C LEU A 569 11.83 13.30 -7.76
N LEU A 570 12.73 14.09 -8.36
CA LEU A 570 14.08 14.35 -7.85
C LEU A 570 14.09 15.69 -7.14
N ASP A 571 14.05 15.70 -5.83
CA ASP A 571 14.14 16.91 -5.02
C ASP A 571 15.59 17.17 -4.57
N GLU A 572 16.28 18.08 -5.27
CA GLU A 572 17.69 18.43 -4.97
C GLU A 572 17.85 19.17 -3.64
N ASN A 573 16.83 19.94 -3.25
CA ASN A 573 16.87 20.69 -2.00
C ASN A 573 16.59 19.77 -0.80
N HIS A 574 15.79 18.74 -1.01
CA HIS A 574 15.43 17.74 -0.01
C HIS A 574 15.62 16.32 -0.58
N PRO A 575 16.88 15.86 -0.76
CA PRO A 575 17.15 14.58 -1.43
C PRO A 575 16.42 13.38 -0.81
N GLY A 576 16.22 13.41 0.51
CA GLY A 576 15.47 12.38 1.23
C GLY A 576 13.97 12.31 0.89
N LEU A 577 13.41 13.36 0.28
CA LEU A 577 12.02 13.37 -0.22
C LEU A 577 11.93 12.95 -1.70
N SER A 578 13.06 12.73 -2.39
CA SER A 578 13.07 12.18 -3.74
C SER A 578 12.42 10.80 -3.74
N GLY A 579 11.55 10.55 -4.70
CA GLY A 579 10.87 9.26 -4.72
C GLY A 579 9.84 9.14 -5.86
N PRO A 580 9.16 8.04 -5.91
CA PRO A 580 9.26 6.86 -5.02
C PRO A 580 10.61 6.16 -5.13
N VAL A 581 11.14 5.67 -4.02
CA VAL A 581 12.42 4.92 -3.99
C VAL A 581 12.30 3.65 -4.83
N ILE A 582 11.18 2.96 -4.72
CA ILE A 582 10.83 1.79 -5.51
C ILE A 582 9.61 2.13 -6.36
N ASN A 583 9.65 1.71 -7.63
CA ASN A 583 8.55 1.79 -8.57
C ASN A 583 8.75 0.73 -9.63
N SER A 584 7.75 -0.08 -9.89
CA SER A 584 7.83 -1.20 -10.82
C SER A 584 7.18 -0.86 -12.16
N ARG A 585 7.81 -1.24 -13.27
CA ARG A 585 7.17 -1.28 -14.57
C ARG A 585 6.22 -2.47 -14.65
N ARG A 586 5.27 -2.44 -15.60
CA ARG A 586 4.26 -3.48 -15.82
C ARG A 586 3.62 -3.99 -14.51
N GLN A 587 3.32 -3.04 -13.62
CA GLN A 587 2.69 -3.40 -12.35
C GLN A 587 1.31 -4.00 -12.60
N LEU A 588 1.05 -5.16 -12.06
CA LEU A 588 -0.10 -6.00 -12.43
C LEU A 588 -1.45 -5.27 -12.31
N TRP A 589 -1.66 -4.56 -11.21
CA TRP A 589 -2.91 -3.83 -10.98
C TRP A 589 -3.06 -2.60 -11.91
N SER A 590 -1.94 -1.97 -12.31
CA SER A 590 -1.97 -0.87 -13.29
C SER A 590 -2.27 -1.39 -14.69
N VAL A 591 -1.71 -2.55 -15.06
CA VAL A 591 -2.02 -3.28 -16.30
C VAL A 591 -3.51 -3.65 -16.33
N GLY A 592 -4.02 -4.27 -15.25
CA GLY A 592 -5.44 -4.61 -15.12
C GLY A 592 -6.34 -3.37 -15.20
N GLY A 593 -5.92 -2.26 -14.57
CA GLY A 593 -6.59 -0.97 -14.62
C GLY A 593 -6.69 -0.38 -16.01
N TYR A 594 -5.60 -0.43 -16.80
CA TYR A 594 -5.61 0.07 -18.17
C TYR A 594 -6.51 -0.78 -19.09
N LEU A 595 -6.37 -2.10 -19.02
CA LEU A 595 -7.21 -3.03 -19.79
C LEU A 595 -8.70 -2.85 -19.44
N GLY A 596 -9.01 -2.73 -18.14
CA GLY A 596 -10.35 -2.47 -17.64
C GLY A 596 -10.90 -1.10 -18.03
N MET A 597 -10.08 -0.06 -18.09
CA MET A 597 -10.47 1.24 -18.62
C MET A 597 -11.00 1.11 -20.06
N VAL A 598 -10.27 0.41 -20.93
CA VAL A 598 -10.66 0.27 -22.34
C VAL A 598 -11.86 -0.66 -22.47
N ILE A 599 -11.78 -1.88 -21.96
CA ILE A 599 -12.83 -2.90 -22.15
C ILE A 599 -14.07 -2.57 -21.31
N GLY A 600 -13.89 -2.25 -20.03
CA GLY A 600 -14.99 -2.06 -19.09
C GLY A 600 -15.64 -0.69 -19.12
N ASN A 601 -14.88 0.38 -19.42
CA ASN A 601 -15.41 1.73 -19.44
C ASN A 601 -15.64 2.27 -20.86
N VAL A 602 -14.66 2.16 -21.78
CA VAL A 602 -14.83 2.67 -23.15
C VAL A 602 -15.81 1.81 -23.94
N PHE A 603 -15.60 0.48 -23.99
CA PHE A 603 -16.53 -0.45 -24.64
C PHE A 603 -17.69 -0.89 -23.74
N GLY A 604 -17.60 -0.68 -22.45
CA GLY A 604 -18.68 -0.90 -21.48
C GLY A 604 -18.93 -2.36 -21.12
N VAL A 605 -18.00 -3.27 -21.37
CA VAL A 605 -18.18 -4.71 -21.11
C VAL A 605 -18.06 -4.98 -19.60
N GLN A 606 -19.14 -5.43 -18.99
CA GLN A 606 -19.21 -5.79 -17.58
C GLN A 606 -19.83 -7.20 -17.43
N MET A 607 -19.11 -8.10 -16.79
CA MET A 607 -19.66 -9.42 -16.51
C MET A 607 -20.72 -9.36 -15.41
N ARG A 608 -21.78 -10.14 -15.55
CA ARG A 608 -22.83 -10.39 -14.59
C ARG A 608 -23.00 -11.89 -14.41
N ASP A 609 -23.68 -12.30 -13.35
CA ASP A 609 -23.87 -13.72 -13.04
C ASP A 609 -24.60 -14.49 -14.17
N ASP A 610 -25.42 -13.81 -14.95
CA ASP A 610 -26.24 -14.38 -16.03
C ASP A 610 -25.86 -13.93 -17.46
N GLY A 611 -24.85 -13.05 -17.59
CA GLY A 611 -24.51 -12.54 -18.91
C GLY A 611 -23.51 -11.38 -18.92
N ILE A 612 -23.58 -10.60 -19.99
CA ILE A 612 -22.73 -9.44 -20.24
C ILE A 612 -23.61 -8.20 -20.23
N LYS A 613 -23.31 -7.25 -19.38
CA LYS A 613 -23.89 -5.90 -19.46
C LYS A 613 -23.01 -5.01 -20.32
N LEU A 614 -23.63 -4.27 -21.23
CA LEU A 614 -22.94 -3.27 -22.07
C LEU A 614 -23.31 -1.87 -21.61
N ALA A 615 -22.36 -1.17 -21.00
CA ALA A 615 -22.56 0.14 -20.39
C ALA A 615 -21.33 1.06 -20.67
N PRO A 616 -21.06 1.41 -21.93
CA PRO A 616 -19.97 2.31 -22.27
C PRO A 616 -20.14 3.68 -21.62
N PHE A 617 -19.03 4.28 -21.18
CA PHE A 617 -19.01 5.61 -20.61
C PHE A 617 -18.02 6.50 -21.37
N VAL A 618 -18.41 6.92 -22.56
CA VAL A 618 -17.59 7.78 -23.44
C VAL A 618 -17.99 9.23 -23.19
N THR A 619 -17.06 10.01 -22.61
CA THR A 619 -17.28 11.44 -22.41
C THR A 619 -17.14 12.21 -23.71
N ALA A 620 -17.73 13.41 -23.79
CA ALA A 620 -17.59 14.28 -24.94
C ALA A 620 -16.11 14.69 -25.18
N LYS A 621 -15.35 14.86 -24.10
CA LYS A 621 -13.92 15.19 -24.18
C LYS A 621 -13.12 14.02 -24.74
N LEU A 622 -13.32 12.81 -24.22
CA LEU A 622 -12.67 11.60 -24.75
C LEU A 622 -13.00 11.41 -26.24
N ARG A 623 -14.28 11.59 -26.61
CA ARG A 623 -14.74 11.53 -28.01
C ARG A 623 -14.02 12.54 -28.89
N ARG A 624 -13.91 13.77 -28.44
CA ARG A 624 -13.30 14.88 -29.20
C ARG A 624 -11.79 14.75 -29.31
N GLU A 625 -11.11 14.48 -28.19
CA GLU A 625 -9.64 14.56 -28.12
C GLU A 625 -8.96 13.26 -28.50
N THR A 626 -9.58 12.10 -28.20
CA THR A 626 -8.99 10.79 -28.52
C THR A 626 -9.55 10.19 -29.80
N PHE A 627 -10.85 10.30 -30.06
CA PHE A 627 -11.51 9.67 -31.20
C PHE A 627 -12.02 10.67 -32.25
N GLY A 628 -11.46 11.89 -32.29
CA GLY A 628 -11.99 13.03 -33.03
C GLY A 628 -12.33 12.78 -34.49
N GLY A 629 -11.51 12.04 -35.22
CA GLY A 629 -11.72 11.73 -36.67
C GLY A 629 -12.52 10.45 -36.94
N ALA A 630 -12.84 9.64 -35.91
CA ALA A 630 -13.44 8.33 -36.14
C ALA A 630 -14.98 8.37 -36.09
N ASN A 631 -15.66 7.66 -36.97
CA ASN A 631 -17.10 7.44 -36.91
C ASN A 631 -17.47 6.26 -36.00
N GLY A 632 -16.51 5.49 -35.56
CA GLY A 632 -16.64 4.36 -34.66
C GLY A 632 -15.30 3.77 -34.32
N ILE A 633 -15.29 3.01 -33.22
CA ILE A 633 -14.14 2.24 -32.74
C ILE A 633 -14.53 0.78 -32.55
N ALA A 634 -13.57 -0.12 -32.64
CA ALA A 634 -13.82 -1.54 -32.56
C ALA A 634 -12.89 -2.24 -31.55
N LEU A 635 -13.45 -3.21 -30.83
CA LEU A 635 -12.75 -4.19 -30.02
C LEU A 635 -12.95 -5.55 -30.68
N HIS A 636 -11.87 -6.15 -31.15
CA HIS A 636 -11.90 -7.43 -31.84
C HIS A 636 -11.39 -8.56 -30.96
N ASP A 637 -11.93 -9.75 -31.19
CA ASP A 637 -11.48 -11.01 -30.64
C ASP A 637 -11.53 -11.10 -29.10
N LEU A 638 -12.50 -10.44 -28.47
CA LEU A 638 -12.76 -10.65 -27.04
C LEU A 638 -13.34 -12.07 -26.86
N ARG A 639 -12.72 -12.86 -25.99
CA ARG A 639 -13.11 -14.25 -25.74
C ARG A 639 -13.72 -14.40 -24.35
N LEU A 640 -15.00 -14.73 -24.28
CA LEU A 640 -15.75 -14.92 -23.05
C LEU A 640 -16.53 -16.22 -23.09
N HIS A 641 -16.36 -17.09 -22.10
CA HIS A 641 -17.04 -18.40 -22.00
C HIS A 641 -16.94 -19.25 -23.28
N GLY A 642 -15.75 -19.25 -23.92
CA GLY A 642 -15.53 -19.97 -25.18
C GLY A 642 -16.18 -19.35 -26.41
N LYS A 643 -16.75 -18.16 -26.28
CA LYS A 643 -17.35 -17.40 -27.37
C LYS A 643 -16.42 -16.27 -27.80
N ARG A 644 -16.37 -16.04 -29.11
CA ARG A 644 -15.67 -14.89 -29.72
C ARG A 644 -16.65 -13.73 -29.88
N ILE A 645 -16.24 -12.53 -29.50
CA ILE A 645 -17.05 -11.33 -29.53
C ILE A 645 -16.25 -10.20 -30.15
N ASP A 646 -16.77 -9.62 -31.24
CA ASP A 646 -16.32 -8.38 -31.82
C ASP A 646 -17.34 -7.30 -31.49
N ILE A 647 -16.86 -6.18 -30.95
CA ILE A 647 -17.72 -5.04 -30.55
C ILE A 647 -17.37 -3.84 -31.40
N ARG A 648 -18.37 -3.26 -32.08
CA ARG A 648 -18.26 -1.97 -32.73
C ARG A 648 -19.06 -0.94 -31.96
N LEU A 649 -18.37 0.11 -31.53
CA LEU A 649 -18.99 1.27 -30.88
C LEU A 649 -19.09 2.40 -31.92
N GLN A 650 -20.31 2.69 -32.36
CA GLN A 650 -20.59 3.82 -33.26
C GLN A 650 -20.62 5.11 -32.45
N LEU A 651 -19.86 6.08 -32.93
CA LEU A 651 -19.66 7.35 -32.22
C LEU A 651 -20.46 8.46 -32.93
N PRO A 652 -21.21 9.28 -32.19
CA PRO A 652 -21.87 10.47 -32.75
C PRO A 652 -20.83 11.54 -33.15
N ALA A 653 -21.27 12.58 -33.81
CA ALA A 653 -20.43 13.74 -34.06
C ALA A 653 -19.87 14.30 -32.78
N ALA A 654 -18.62 14.76 -32.78
CA ALA A 654 -17.98 15.34 -31.61
C ALA A 654 -18.71 16.65 -31.23
N SER A 655 -19.03 16.78 -29.93
CA SER A 655 -19.63 17.97 -29.35
C SER A 655 -18.58 18.87 -28.71
N GLY A 656 -18.78 20.18 -28.81
CA GLY A 656 -18.02 21.17 -28.02
C GLY A 656 -18.51 21.31 -26.57
N GLN A 657 -19.65 20.72 -26.23
CA GLN A 657 -20.20 20.73 -24.88
C GLN A 657 -19.68 19.52 -24.08
N ASP A 658 -19.54 19.68 -22.78
CA ASP A 658 -19.18 18.59 -21.88
C ASP A 658 -20.39 17.69 -21.56
N GLY A 659 -20.09 16.43 -21.29
CA GLY A 659 -21.11 15.41 -21.04
C GLY A 659 -20.59 14.01 -21.40
N TYR A 660 -21.49 13.05 -21.39
CA TYR A 660 -21.23 11.70 -21.88
C TYR A 660 -22.33 11.28 -22.87
N TYR A 661 -21.99 10.36 -23.76
CA TYR A 661 -22.93 9.88 -24.75
C TYR A 661 -23.73 8.69 -24.22
N ALA A 662 -25.05 8.78 -24.26
CA ALA A 662 -25.92 7.68 -23.87
C ALA A 662 -25.97 6.59 -24.97
N VAL A 663 -26.14 5.35 -24.57
CA VAL A 663 -26.43 4.26 -25.51
C VAL A 663 -27.83 4.46 -26.08
N GLU A 664 -27.93 4.52 -27.39
CA GLU A 664 -29.20 4.63 -28.11
C GLU A 664 -29.75 3.26 -28.52
N ARG A 665 -28.84 2.38 -29.00
CA ARG A 665 -29.21 1.08 -29.51
C ARG A 665 -28.08 0.06 -29.36
N ILE A 666 -28.45 -1.16 -29.09
CA ILE A 666 -27.55 -2.33 -29.11
C ILE A 666 -28.10 -3.34 -30.11
N VAL A 667 -27.23 -3.88 -30.94
CA VAL A 667 -27.55 -4.91 -31.91
C VAL A 667 -26.59 -6.08 -31.75
N VAL A 668 -27.09 -7.30 -31.62
CA VAL A 668 -26.29 -8.51 -31.52
C VAL A 668 -26.61 -9.43 -32.70
N ASN A 669 -25.62 -9.71 -33.53
CA ASN A 669 -25.76 -10.54 -34.73
C ASN A 669 -26.92 -10.08 -35.63
N GLY A 670 -27.04 -8.77 -35.84
CA GLY A 670 -28.08 -8.15 -36.66
C GLY A 670 -29.47 -8.01 -36.02
N LYS A 671 -29.61 -8.42 -34.73
CA LYS A 671 -30.90 -8.35 -34.01
C LYS A 671 -30.81 -7.32 -32.86
N PRO A 672 -31.83 -6.48 -32.66
CA PRO A 672 -31.89 -5.58 -31.52
C PRO A 672 -31.78 -6.36 -30.20
N ALA A 673 -31.05 -5.80 -29.23
CA ALA A 673 -30.82 -6.40 -27.92
C ALA A 673 -30.97 -5.37 -26.80
N GLN A 674 -31.17 -5.83 -25.56
CA GLN A 674 -31.09 -5.03 -24.34
C GLN A 674 -29.62 -4.78 -23.96
N ASP A 675 -29.39 -3.92 -22.97
CA ASP A 675 -28.05 -3.66 -22.43
C ASP A 675 -27.43 -4.87 -21.71
N THR A 676 -28.24 -5.84 -21.33
CA THR A 676 -27.80 -7.09 -20.71
C THR A 676 -28.10 -8.26 -21.64
N ILE A 677 -27.04 -8.94 -22.09
CA ILE A 677 -27.07 -10.03 -23.03
C ILE A 677 -26.77 -11.32 -22.28
N ARG A 678 -27.73 -12.25 -22.25
CA ARG A 678 -27.50 -13.56 -21.62
C ARG A 678 -26.52 -14.40 -22.45
N LEU A 679 -25.63 -15.14 -21.79
CA LEU A 679 -24.65 -15.99 -22.47
C LEU A 679 -25.30 -17.01 -23.44
N ALA A 680 -26.49 -17.51 -23.12
CA ALA A 680 -27.25 -18.42 -23.98
C ALA A 680 -27.74 -17.79 -25.30
N GLN A 681 -27.80 -16.46 -25.39
CA GLN A 681 -28.15 -15.70 -26.62
C GLN A 681 -26.98 -15.53 -27.58
N LEU A 682 -25.76 -15.81 -27.13
CA LEU A 682 -24.54 -15.68 -27.92
C LEU A 682 -24.22 -16.98 -28.67
N ALA A 683 -23.87 -16.82 -29.93
CA ALA A 683 -23.32 -17.87 -30.80
C ALA A 683 -21.83 -18.14 -30.47
N GLY A 684 -21.17 -19.03 -31.21
CA GLY A 684 -19.72 -19.25 -31.09
C GLY A 684 -18.90 -18.00 -31.47
N SER A 685 -19.37 -17.24 -32.50
CA SER A 685 -18.83 -15.95 -32.93
C SER A 685 -19.94 -14.92 -32.99
N ASN A 686 -19.69 -13.73 -32.49
CA ASN A 686 -20.69 -12.69 -32.31
C ASN A 686 -20.17 -11.32 -32.76
N GLN A 687 -21.07 -10.58 -33.41
CA GLN A 687 -20.89 -9.18 -33.75
C GLN A 687 -21.85 -8.37 -32.92
N ILE A 688 -21.31 -7.47 -32.08
CA ILE A 688 -22.08 -6.55 -31.26
C ILE A 688 -21.85 -5.14 -31.75
N GLU A 689 -22.93 -4.45 -32.08
CA GLU A 689 -22.91 -3.05 -32.44
C GLU A 689 -23.59 -2.25 -31.32
N ILE A 690 -22.89 -1.26 -30.79
CA ILE A 690 -23.38 -0.32 -29.80
C ILE A 690 -23.41 1.06 -30.44
N VAL A 691 -24.56 1.66 -30.54
CA VAL A 691 -24.73 3.01 -31.08
C VAL A 691 -24.86 4.00 -29.93
N LEU A 692 -23.92 4.92 -29.87
CA LEU A 692 -24.04 6.07 -28.96
C LEU A 692 -24.80 7.21 -29.66
N GLY A 693 -25.71 7.82 -28.93
CA GLY A 693 -26.58 8.86 -29.49
C GLY A 693 -26.52 10.15 -28.68
N LYS A 694 -27.56 10.45 -27.91
CA LYS A 694 -27.75 11.72 -27.22
C LYS A 694 -26.61 12.01 -26.23
N LEU A 695 -26.10 13.25 -26.27
CA LEU A 695 -25.21 13.79 -25.24
C LEU A 695 -26.03 14.11 -23.98
N VAL A 696 -25.59 13.60 -22.84
CA VAL A 696 -26.13 13.86 -21.52
C VAL A 696 -25.10 14.66 -20.73
N ALA A 697 -25.49 15.73 -20.08
CA ALA A 697 -24.55 16.62 -19.38
C ALA A 697 -23.75 15.91 -18.28
N GLY A 698 -24.39 15.03 -17.50
CA GLY A 698 -23.74 14.37 -16.35
C GLY A 698 -23.46 15.35 -15.22
N GLN A 699 -22.67 14.88 -14.23
CA GLN A 699 -22.13 15.70 -13.15
C GLN A 699 -20.80 16.33 -13.62
N GLN A 700 -20.58 17.60 -13.28
CA GLN A 700 -19.40 18.37 -13.70
C GLN A 700 -18.54 18.81 -12.50
N ASP A 701 -19.07 18.65 -11.29
CA ASP A 701 -18.41 19.15 -10.09
C ASP A 701 -17.14 18.32 -9.82
N ILE A 702 -16.02 19.02 -9.68
CA ILE A 702 -14.71 18.46 -9.36
C ILE A 702 -13.87 19.50 -8.61
N ARG A 703 -13.24 19.09 -7.54
CA ARG A 703 -12.24 19.92 -6.85
C ARG A 703 -10.90 19.83 -7.55
N ARG A 704 -10.46 20.92 -8.19
CA ARG A 704 -9.14 21.00 -8.84
C ARG A 704 -8.09 21.55 -7.88
N VAL A 705 -6.93 20.93 -7.88
CA VAL A 705 -5.74 21.36 -7.14
C VAL A 705 -4.57 21.44 -8.11
N ASN A 706 -3.85 22.55 -8.07
CA ASN A 706 -2.59 22.73 -8.79
C ASN A 706 -1.59 23.36 -7.84
N ALA A 707 -0.41 22.78 -7.74
CA ALA A 707 0.67 23.27 -6.88
C ALA A 707 2.03 22.85 -7.45
N ASN A 708 3.09 23.49 -6.99
CA ASN A 708 4.45 23.08 -7.29
C ASN A 708 4.77 21.77 -6.55
N PRO A 709 5.17 20.70 -7.24
CA PRO A 709 5.48 19.41 -6.60
C PRO A 709 6.69 19.45 -5.66
N TYR A 710 7.53 20.50 -5.73
CA TYR A 710 8.69 20.69 -4.85
C TYR A 710 8.38 21.52 -3.60
N GLU A 711 7.14 21.97 -3.43
CA GLU A 711 6.72 22.78 -2.29
C GLU A 711 5.70 22.05 -1.44
N GLU A 712 5.87 22.09 -0.13
CA GLU A 712 4.92 21.56 0.83
C GLU A 712 3.86 22.62 1.19
N ALA A 713 3.12 23.08 0.16
CA ALA A 713 2.14 24.15 0.30
C ALA A 713 0.94 23.72 1.18
N SER A 714 0.49 24.61 2.08
CA SER A 714 -0.66 24.37 2.97
C SER A 714 -1.98 24.09 2.24
N SER A 715 -2.07 24.47 0.96
CA SER A 715 -3.21 24.12 0.09
C SER A 715 -3.28 22.65 -0.28
N VAL A 716 -2.19 21.89 -0.11
CA VAL A 716 -2.04 20.47 -0.45
C VAL A 716 -1.74 19.63 0.78
N PHE A 717 -0.84 20.12 1.64
CA PHE A 717 -0.38 19.40 2.82
C PHE A 717 -1.19 19.77 4.06
N GLY A 718 -1.33 18.82 4.99
CA GLY A 718 -1.74 19.09 6.35
C GLY A 718 -0.54 19.57 7.19
N PRO A 719 -0.77 20.21 8.34
CA PRO A 719 0.30 20.55 9.28
C PRO A 719 0.97 19.28 9.81
N ARG A 720 2.12 19.45 10.50
CA ARG A 720 2.74 18.36 11.28
C ARG A 720 1.85 18.01 12.46
N GLU A 721 1.92 16.76 12.89
CA GLU A 721 1.19 16.29 14.06
C GLU A 721 1.61 17.08 15.30
N PRO A 722 0.64 17.58 16.10
CA PRO A 722 0.95 18.21 17.37
C PRO A 722 1.34 17.17 18.42
N THR A 723 1.83 17.63 19.57
CA THR A 723 2.14 16.80 20.72
C THR A 723 1.25 17.19 21.91
N ILE A 724 1.09 16.25 22.85
CA ILE A 724 0.59 16.54 24.19
C ILE A 724 1.78 16.53 25.13
N ASP A 725 2.31 17.73 25.43
CA ASP A 725 3.51 17.87 26.24
C ASP A 725 3.24 17.61 27.72
N GLY A 726 2.01 17.87 28.17
CA GLY A 726 1.58 17.62 29.53
C GLY A 726 0.09 17.40 29.63
N LEU A 727 -0.30 16.52 30.55
CA LEU A 727 -1.68 16.29 30.96
C LEU A 727 -1.70 16.12 32.48
N SER A 728 -2.44 16.96 33.16
CA SER A 728 -2.60 16.92 34.61
C SER A 728 -4.07 17.13 35.01
N ARG A 729 -4.49 16.47 36.07
CA ARG A 729 -5.78 16.64 36.67
C ARG A 729 -5.67 16.49 38.20
N ALA A 730 -6.21 17.42 38.96
CA ALA A 730 -6.39 17.23 40.39
C ALA A 730 -7.34 16.03 40.63
N SER A 731 -7.31 15.45 41.80
CA SER A 731 -8.13 14.28 42.17
C SER A 731 -9.63 14.45 41.86
N SER A 732 -10.12 15.66 41.90
CA SER A 732 -11.44 16.10 41.44
C SER A 732 -11.31 17.49 40.84
N GLY A 733 -11.74 17.70 39.61
CA GLY A 733 -11.64 19.01 38.99
C GLY A 733 -11.30 18.92 37.50
N PRO A 734 -11.05 20.06 36.85
CA PRO A 734 -10.70 20.13 35.44
C PRO A 734 -9.37 19.45 35.14
N ALA A 735 -9.20 19.00 33.89
CA ALA A 735 -7.91 18.60 33.37
C ALA A 735 -7.23 19.78 32.67
N THR A 736 -5.91 19.88 32.82
CA THR A 736 -5.10 20.85 32.05
C THR A 736 -4.26 20.06 31.06
N LEU A 737 -4.43 20.39 29.79
CA LEU A 737 -3.69 19.86 28.66
C LEU A 737 -2.71 20.91 28.16
N HIS A 738 -1.45 20.54 27.94
CA HIS A 738 -0.45 21.38 27.29
C HIS A 738 -0.26 20.91 25.84
N ILE A 739 -0.70 21.72 24.90
CA ILE A 739 -0.64 21.45 23.44
C ILE A 739 0.72 21.91 22.94
N GLY A 740 1.54 20.98 22.50
CA GLY A 740 2.78 21.25 21.80
C GLY A 740 2.55 21.53 20.32
N ALA A 741 3.23 22.51 19.78
CA ALA A 741 3.03 22.96 18.40
C ALA A 741 3.47 21.93 17.34
N GLY A 742 4.30 20.93 17.68
CA GLY A 742 4.84 19.95 16.71
C GLY A 742 5.73 20.57 15.62
N GLY A 743 6.29 21.77 15.86
CA GLY A 743 7.10 22.52 14.88
C GLY A 743 6.27 23.28 13.84
N ASN A 744 4.96 23.41 14.04
CA ASN A 744 4.09 24.18 13.15
C ASN A 744 4.25 25.70 13.35
N ALA A 745 4.01 26.47 12.30
CA ALA A 745 4.04 27.92 12.30
C ALA A 745 2.75 28.55 12.90
N ALA A 746 2.70 29.87 12.99
CA ALA A 746 1.61 30.61 13.64
C ALA A 746 0.23 30.57 12.91
N ASP A 747 0.21 30.12 11.67
CA ASP A 747 -1.02 29.98 10.86
C ASP A 747 -1.78 28.66 11.10
N VAL A 748 -1.41 27.92 12.15
CA VAL A 748 -2.00 26.63 12.52
C VAL A 748 -2.81 26.79 13.80
N ASN A 749 -4.03 26.30 13.76
CA ASN A 749 -4.94 26.14 14.91
C ASN A 749 -4.98 24.68 15.37
N TYR A 750 -5.40 24.47 16.62
CA TYR A 750 -5.48 23.13 17.21
C TYR A 750 -6.92 22.80 17.62
N ARG A 751 -7.27 21.51 17.40
CA ARG A 751 -8.51 20.91 17.87
C ARG A 751 -8.20 19.89 18.94
N VAL A 752 -8.98 19.87 20.01
CA VAL A 752 -8.85 18.88 21.08
C VAL A 752 -10.01 17.90 21.01
N TYR A 753 -9.66 16.64 20.99
CA TYR A 753 -10.61 15.52 21.08
C TYR A 753 -10.51 14.90 22.48
N ARG A 754 -11.65 14.65 23.09
CA ARG A 754 -11.76 13.86 24.33
C ARG A 754 -12.61 12.63 24.04
N ASP A 755 -12.04 11.44 24.31
CA ASP A 755 -12.70 10.15 24.08
C ASP A 755 -13.25 10.02 22.62
N GLY A 756 -12.48 10.48 21.64
CA GLY A 756 -12.85 10.48 20.24
C GLY A 756 -13.88 11.55 19.80
N LYS A 757 -14.22 12.50 20.68
CA LYS A 757 -15.17 13.58 20.38
C LYS A 757 -14.48 14.93 20.41
N LEU A 758 -14.72 15.77 19.41
CA LEU A 758 -14.26 17.15 19.39
C LEU A 758 -14.84 17.93 20.57
N VAL A 759 -13.99 18.52 21.42
CA VAL A 759 -14.40 19.29 22.60
C VAL A 759 -13.90 20.73 22.60
N ALA A 760 -12.91 21.05 21.77
CA ALA A 760 -12.44 22.42 21.55
C ALA A 760 -11.86 22.56 20.14
N ASP A 761 -12.00 23.74 19.55
CA ASP A 761 -11.52 24.07 18.21
C ASP A 761 -10.84 25.47 18.22
N LYS A 762 -9.99 25.71 17.23
CA LYS A 762 -9.28 26.99 17.01
C LYS A 762 -8.44 27.46 18.19
N LEU A 763 -7.82 26.52 18.89
CA LEU A 763 -6.95 26.82 20.01
C LEU A 763 -5.53 27.20 19.52
N PRO A 764 -4.82 28.10 20.24
CA PRO A 764 -3.38 28.25 20.09
C PRO A 764 -2.65 27.09 20.78
N PRO A 765 -1.34 26.88 20.51
CA PRO A 765 -0.54 25.96 21.31
C PRO A 765 -0.41 26.48 22.75
N GLY A 766 -0.13 25.56 23.70
CA GLY A 766 0.03 25.88 25.12
C GLY A 766 -1.07 25.27 25.99
N ALA A 767 -1.31 25.86 27.13
CA ALA A 767 -2.22 25.32 28.14
C ALA A 767 -3.70 25.54 27.77
N TRP A 768 -4.48 24.45 27.82
CA TRP A 768 -5.93 24.47 27.69
C TRP A 768 -6.56 23.68 28.84
N VAL A 769 -7.69 24.15 29.34
CA VAL A 769 -8.37 23.60 30.51
C VAL A 769 -9.72 23.00 30.12
N ASP A 770 -9.85 21.68 30.30
CA ASP A 770 -11.14 21.00 30.15
C ASP A 770 -11.85 20.92 31.49
N ARG A 771 -12.92 21.71 31.65
CA ARG A 771 -13.74 21.75 32.84
C ARG A 771 -14.70 20.57 32.98
N ALA A 772 -14.91 19.83 31.89
CA ALA A 772 -15.80 18.67 31.85
C ALA A 772 -15.03 17.34 31.87
N ALA A 773 -13.73 17.39 32.13
CA ALA A 773 -12.88 16.20 32.26
C ALA A 773 -13.29 15.34 33.45
N ASP A 774 -13.23 14.05 33.29
CA ASP A 774 -13.32 13.08 34.38
C ASP A 774 -12.03 12.26 34.54
N ALA A 775 -12.02 11.30 35.44
CA ALA A 775 -10.84 10.50 35.74
C ALA A 775 -10.49 9.48 34.63
N THR A 776 -11.37 9.31 33.66
CA THR A 776 -11.21 8.31 32.57
C THR A 776 -10.97 8.95 31.21
N SER A 777 -11.00 10.30 31.15
CA SER A 777 -10.83 11.04 29.90
C SER A 777 -9.49 10.79 29.22
N CYS A 778 -9.52 10.45 27.94
CA CYS A 778 -8.35 10.36 27.06
C CYS A 778 -8.39 11.49 26.02
N TYR A 779 -7.26 12.09 25.73
CA TYR A 779 -7.15 13.24 24.83
C TYR A 779 -6.25 12.95 23.64
N ALA A 780 -6.63 13.49 22.49
CA ALA A 780 -5.81 13.65 21.29
C ALA A 780 -5.97 15.07 20.74
N VAL A 781 -5.00 15.52 20.00
CA VAL A 781 -4.97 16.87 19.41
C VAL A 781 -4.72 16.76 17.91
N GLU A 782 -5.42 17.58 17.13
CA GLU A 782 -5.25 17.71 15.69
C GLU A 782 -4.80 19.13 15.36
N ALA A 783 -3.85 19.30 14.46
CA ALA A 783 -3.45 20.60 13.93
C ALA A 783 -4.15 20.87 12.60
N VAL A 784 -4.54 22.13 12.36
CA VAL A 784 -5.30 22.54 11.17
C VAL A 784 -4.76 23.87 10.64
N PHE A 785 -4.43 23.93 9.35
CA PHE A 785 -4.10 25.19 8.71
C PHE A 785 -5.32 26.14 8.68
N ALA A 786 -5.15 27.34 9.20
CA ALA A 786 -6.24 28.33 9.27
C ALA A 786 -6.77 28.73 7.88
N GLY A 787 -5.90 28.78 6.86
CA GLY A 787 -6.24 29.17 5.51
C GLY A 787 -6.92 28.10 4.67
N SER A 788 -6.38 26.90 4.64
CA SER A 788 -6.87 25.80 3.78
C SER A 788 -7.85 24.87 4.47
N GLY A 789 -7.83 24.78 5.80
CA GLY A 789 -8.58 23.79 6.56
C GLY A 789 -7.96 22.38 6.53
N ASN A 790 -6.88 22.17 5.82
CA ASN A 790 -6.18 20.88 5.80
C ASN A 790 -5.66 20.53 7.19
N ALA A 791 -5.88 19.27 7.61
CA ALA A 791 -5.59 18.80 8.95
C ALA A 791 -4.45 17.79 8.99
N SER A 792 -3.77 17.69 10.13
CA SER A 792 -2.79 16.67 10.45
C SER A 792 -3.44 15.33 10.79
N HIS A 793 -2.66 14.31 11.02
CA HIS A 793 -3.06 13.22 11.91
C HIS A 793 -3.16 13.73 13.35
N HIS A 794 -3.85 12.96 14.21
CA HIS A 794 -3.92 13.28 15.62
C HIS A 794 -2.58 12.98 16.32
N SER A 795 -2.31 13.69 17.39
CA SER A 795 -1.22 13.38 18.32
C SER A 795 -1.38 11.97 18.91
N GLN A 796 -0.31 11.41 19.43
CA GLN A 796 -0.42 10.22 20.27
C GLN A 796 -1.36 10.51 21.46
N PRO A 797 -2.39 9.67 21.71
CA PRO A 797 -3.35 9.92 22.78
C PRO A 797 -2.72 9.85 24.17
N ARG A 798 -3.20 10.68 25.10
CA ARG A 798 -2.88 10.61 26.52
C ARG A 798 -4.14 10.57 27.36
N CYS A 799 -4.16 9.69 28.38
CA CYS A 799 -5.29 9.53 29.31
C CYS A 799 -4.95 10.10 30.68
N VAL A 800 -5.97 10.59 31.39
CA VAL A 800 -5.85 11.09 32.77
C VAL A 800 -5.51 9.94 33.72
N ASP A 801 -6.15 8.76 33.57
CA ASP A 801 -5.85 7.57 34.33
C ASP A 801 -4.56 6.92 33.83
N ALA A 802 -3.64 6.62 34.74
CA ALA A 802 -2.42 5.88 34.41
C ALA A 802 -2.66 4.35 34.30
N GLY A 803 -3.79 3.86 34.81
CA GLY A 803 -4.13 2.45 34.89
C GLY A 803 -3.50 1.72 36.10
N ILE A 804 -3.90 0.47 36.27
CA ILE A 804 -3.32 -0.47 37.23
C ILE A 804 -2.20 -1.21 36.50
N GLU A 805 -0.95 -0.95 36.86
CA GLU A 805 0.22 -1.64 36.33
C GLU A 805 0.57 -2.85 37.21
N ILE A 806 0.76 -4.01 36.58
CA ILE A 806 1.15 -5.25 37.24
C ILE A 806 2.41 -5.78 36.54
N PRO A 807 3.62 -5.55 37.09
CA PRO A 807 4.86 -6.04 36.50
C PRO A 807 4.98 -7.56 36.64
N VAL A 808 5.80 -8.20 35.80
CA VAL A 808 6.01 -9.67 35.81
C VAL A 808 6.60 -10.19 37.17
N THR A 809 7.21 -9.32 37.94
CA THR A 809 7.75 -9.60 39.25
C THR A 809 6.71 -9.51 40.37
N ASP A 810 5.49 -9.09 40.06
CA ASP A 810 4.41 -9.00 41.06
C ASP A 810 4.08 -10.41 41.57
N PRO A 811 3.93 -10.59 42.93
CA PRO A 811 3.64 -11.90 43.51
C PRO A 811 2.30 -12.52 43.07
N ARG A 812 1.42 -11.77 42.43
CA ARG A 812 0.17 -12.26 41.83
C ARG A 812 0.37 -12.93 40.47
N VAL A 813 1.53 -12.71 39.81
CA VAL A 813 1.84 -13.34 38.52
C VAL A 813 2.15 -14.81 38.68
N ARG A 814 1.53 -15.64 37.88
CA ARG A 814 1.77 -17.08 37.77
C ARG A 814 2.28 -17.41 36.40
N THR A 815 3.49 -17.90 36.32
CA THR A 815 4.15 -18.30 35.08
C THR A 815 5.10 -19.46 35.33
N ASN A 816 5.39 -20.22 34.29
CA ASN A 816 6.40 -21.29 34.29
C ASN A 816 7.79 -20.81 33.84
N LEU A 817 7.95 -19.53 33.56
CA LEU A 817 9.23 -18.93 33.19
C LEU A 817 9.81 -18.09 34.31
N ALA A 818 11.12 -18.09 34.45
CA ALA A 818 11.81 -17.17 35.36
C ALA A 818 11.87 -15.76 34.72
N ALA A 819 11.58 -14.74 35.55
CA ALA A 819 11.76 -13.36 35.10
C ALA A 819 13.27 -13.03 35.03
N ALA A 820 13.69 -12.52 33.87
CA ALA A 820 15.02 -11.94 33.69
C ALA A 820 15.09 -10.60 34.44
N ALA A 821 16.25 -10.32 35.03
CA ALA A 821 16.52 -9.03 35.68
C ALA A 821 16.63 -7.91 34.61
N PRO A 822 16.41 -6.65 35.04
CA PRO A 822 16.74 -5.50 34.19
C PRO A 822 18.20 -5.55 33.70
N ASP A 823 18.43 -5.11 32.47
CA ASP A 823 19.75 -4.98 31.85
C ASP A 823 19.90 -3.63 31.11
N ALA A 824 21.00 -3.43 30.40
CA ALA A 824 21.20 -2.19 29.63
C ALA A 824 20.12 -1.98 28.57
N ARG A 825 19.62 -3.06 27.97
CA ARG A 825 18.60 -3.01 26.92
C ARG A 825 17.20 -2.77 27.49
N PHE A 826 16.84 -3.46 28.55
CA PHE A 826 15.53 -3.37 29.19
C PHE A 826 15.65 -2.91 30.63
N THR A 827 15.21 -1.71 30.92
CA THR A 827 15.23 -1.13 32.28
C THR A 827 14.24 -1.78 33.24
N ARG A 828 13.48 -2.80 32.81
CA ARG A 828 12.48 -3.51 33.59
C ARG A 828 12.70 -5.01 33.51
N ALA A 829 12.36 -5.73 34.57
CA ALA A 829 12.29 -7.18 34.56
C ALA A 829 11.27 -7.66 33.51
N HIS A 830 11.54 -8.80 32.88
CA HIS A 830 10.72 -9.34 31.82
C HIS A 830 10.75 -10.87 31.76
N LEU A 831 9.70 -11.48 31.20
CA LEU A 831 9.70 -12.88 30.79
C LEU A 831 10.26 -12.94 29.38
N LYS A 832 11.44 -13.54 29.25
CA LYS A 832 12.15 -13.60 27.96
C LYS A 832 11.54 -14.66 27.07
N ASP A 833 11.35 -14.31 25.78
CA ASP A 833 10.96 -15.24 24.71
C ASP A 833 9.69 -16.04 25.03
N TRP A 834 8.70 -15.40 25.65
CA TRP A 834 7.41 -15.99 26.00
C TRP A 834 6.56 -16.20 24.76
N GLY A 835 5.85 -17.32 24.71
CA GLY A 835 4.88 -17.59 23.64
C GLY A 835 5.01 -18.98 23.01
N LYS A 836 5.77 -19.88 23.61
CA LYS A 836 5.73 -21.31 23.27
C LYS A 836 4.38 -21.92 23.68
N PRO A 837 3.94 -23.03 23.08
CA PRO A 837 2.65 -23.66 23.39
C PRO A 837 2.43 -23.96 24.87
N ASP A 838 3.52 -24.33 25.59
CA ASP A 838 3.48 -24.71 26.99
C ASP A 838 3.72 -23.53 27.95
N ASP A 839 4.01 -22.34 27.43
CA ASP A 839 4.22 -21.15 28.24
C ASP A 839 2.90 -20.71 28.86
N ARG A 840 2.96 -20.41 30.12
CA ARG A 840 1.79 -19.98 30.93
C ARG A 840 2.02 -18.59 31.46
N PHE A 841 0.96 -17.81 31.44
CA PHE A 841 0.93 -16.51 32.09
C PHE A 841 -0.46 -16.24 32.65
N ALA A 842 -0.54 -15.98 33.93
CA ALA A 842 -1.78 -15.55 34.54
C ALA A 842 -1.48 -14.51 35.65
N VAL A 843 -2.44 -13.64 35.92
CA VAL A 843 -2.40 -12.73 37.07
C VAL A 843 -3.60 -13.00 37.95
N GLU A 844 -3.36 -13.38 39.17
CA GLU A 844 -4.40 -13.73 40.18
C GLU A 844 -4.67 -12.54 41.10
N GLY A 845 -5.87 -12.49 41.68
CA GLY A 845 -6.17 -11.52 42.72
C GLY A 845 -6.13 -10.06 42.28
N ILE A 846 -6.44 -9.77 41.01
CA ILE A 846 -6.53 -8.40 40.50
C ILE A 846 -7.73 -7.72 41.16
N ARG A 847 -7.48 -6.76 42.03
CA ARG A 847 -8.54 -6.01 42.70
C ARG A 847 -8.94 -4.80 41.88
N ILE A 848 -10.18 -4.78 41.47
CA ILE A 848 -10.81 -3.63 40.77
C ILE A 848 -11.78 -2.97 41.77
N GLU A 849 -11.46 -1.75 42.15
CA GLU A 849 -12.26 -0.99 43.13
C GLU A 849 -13.36 -0.17 42.44
N ARG A 850 -13.07 0.35 41.26
CA ARG A 850 -13.97 1.21 40.49
C ARG A 850 -14.58 0.44 39.35
N PRO A 851 -15.91 0.26 39.27
CA PRO A 851 -16.55 -0.34 38.10
C PRO A 851 -16.43 0.55 36.90
N GLY A 852 -16.51 -0.02 35.68
CA GLY A 852 -16.41 0.72 34.42
C GLY A 852 -15.91 -0.10 33.24
N ASP A 853 -15.63 0.59 32.18
CA ASP A 853 -15.04 0.04 30.97
C ASP A 853 -13.50 0.10 31.08
N TYR A 854 -12.85 -1.01 30.84
CA TYR A 854 -11.40 -1.14 30.92
C TYR A 854 -10.80 -1.59 29.61
N ARG A 855 -9.59 -1.10 29.33
CA ARG A 855 -8.69 -1.60 28.30
C ARG A 855 -7.58 -2.38 29.01
N ILE A 856 -7.56 -3.70 28.78
CA ILE A 856 -6.58 -4.59 29.38
C ILE A 856 -5.53 -4.88 28.31
N GLN A 857 -4.28 -4.55 28.60
CA GLN A 857 -3.17 -4.62 27.65
C GLN A 857 -1.99 -5.33 28.29
N VAL A 858 -1.25 -6.05 27.47
CA VAL A 858 0.05 -6.61 27.85
C VAL A 858 1.14 -5.60 27.52
N ARG A 859 2.02 -5.35 28.47
CA ARG A 859 3.23 -4.56 28.26
C ARG A 859 4.32 -5.49 27.78
N TYR A 860 4.86 -5.23 26.60
CA TYR A 860 5.75 -6.15 25.92
C TYR A 860 6.84 -5.45 25.12
N HIS A 861 7.72 -6.28 24.58
CA HIS A 861 8.64 -5.91 23.52
C HIS A 861 8.66 -7.04 22.47
N ASN A 862 8.57 -6.67 21.19
CA ASN A 862 8.66 -7.58 20.06
C ASN A 862 9.60 -6.99 18.99
N GLY A 863 10.89 -7.29 19.11
CA GLY A 863 11.93 -6.81 18.20
C GLY A 863 12.15 -7.71 16.96
N ALA A 864 11.30 -8.73 16.75
CA ALA A 864 11.43 -9.59 15.60
C ALA A 864 11.19 -8.82 14.30
N ASN A 865 12.10 -8.95 13.32
CA ASN A 865 12.06 -8.30 12.02
C ASN A 865 12.05 -6.76 12.07
N GLN A 866 11.74 -6.14 10.96
CA GLN A 866 11.60 -4.70 10.84
C GLN A 866 10.12 -4.34 10.63
N VAL A 867 9.73 -3.15 11.05
CA VAL A 867 8.34 -2.67 10.93
C VAL A 867 7.81 -2.74 9.50
N ASN A 868 8.64 -2.41 8.53
CA ASN A 868 8.27 -2.40 7.11
C ASN A 868 8.32 -3.78 6.43
N LEU A 869 8.87 -4.77 7.07
CA LEU A 869 8.77 -6.17 6.63
C LEU A 869 7.54 -6.88 7.18
N GLY A 870 6.82 -6.24 8.07
CA GLY A 870 5.42 -6.44 8.39
C GLY A 870 4.99 -7.72 9.06
N ILE A 871 5.88 -8.60 9.49
CA ILE A 871 5.51 -9.99 9.79
C ILE A 871 5.79 -10.39 11.23
N SER A 872 5.98 -9.43 12.08
CA SER A 872 6.41 -9.65 13.45
C SER A 872 5.32 -9.41 14.48
N GLY A 873 4.05 -9.57 14.08
CA GLY A 873 2.94 -9.46 15.02
C GLY A 873 2.74 -10.75 15.84
N GLY A 874 2.88 -10.68 17.16
CA GLY A 874 2.41 -11.73 18.05
C GLY A 874 0.90 -11.71 18.20
N VAL A 875 0.27 -12.88 18.35
CA VAL A 875 -1.19 -13.04 18.51
C VAL A 875 -1.47 -13.96 19.68
N LYS A 876 -2.21 -13.47 20.67
CA LYS A 876 -2.50 -14.22 21.89
C LYS A 876 -3.95 -14.08 22.30
N TRP A 877 -4.42 -15.04 23.06
CA TRP A 877 -5.74 -15.05 23.66
C TRP A 877 -5.67 -14.57 25.10
N LEU A 878 -6.48 -13.57 25.43
CA LEU A 878 -6.61 -13.03 26.75
C LEU A 878 -8.00 -13.32 27.32
N ALA A 879 -8.11 -13.76 28.57
CA ALA A 879 -9.37 -14.01 29.24
C ALA A 879 -9.36 -13.45 30.66
N LEU A 880 -10.33 -12.56 30.94
CA LEU A 880 -10.58 -12.04 32.31
C LEU A 880 -11.71 -12.84 32.92
N LYS A 881 -11.46 -13.38 34.12
CA LYS A 881 -12.42 -14.16 34.89
C LYS A 881 -12.70 -13.48 36.22
N ASP A 882 -13.93 -13.57 36.71
CA ASP A 882 -14.30 -13.10 38.05
C ASP A 882 -13.85 -14.09 39.16
N GLY A 883 -14.11 -13.74 40.44
CA GLY A 883 -13.74 -14.55 41.59
C GLY A 883 -14.39 -15.93 41.60
N ALA A 884 -15.46 -16.16 40.86
CA ALA A 884 -16.12 -17.46 40.67
C ALA A 884 -15.57 -18.26 39.46
N GLY A 885 -14.57 -17.72 38.77
CA GLY A 885 -13.99 -18.33 37.57
C GLY A 885 -14.79 -18.14 36.29
N LYS A 886 -15.88 -17.38 36.32
CA LYS A 886 -16.69 -17.08 35.13
C LYS A 886 -15.95 -16.07 34.28
N VAL A 887 -15.87 -16.35 32.95
CA VAL A 887 -15.31 -15.42 31.97
C VAL A 887 -16.18 -14.20 31.90
N VAL A 888 -15.58 -13.03 32.13
CA VAL A 888 -16.21 -11.70 32.03
C VAL A 888 -15.92 -11.04 30.68
N ALA A 889 -14.68 -11.20 30.18
CA ALA A 889 -14.25 -10.76 28.87
C ALA A 889 -13.15 -11.68 28.34
N GLN A 890 -13.13 -11.89 27.03
CA GLN A 890 -12.07 -12.65 26.38
C GLN A 890 -11.95 -12.25 24.92
N GLY A 891 -10.76 -12.40 24.36
CA GLY A 891 -10.53 -12.09 22.95
C GLY A 891 -9.06 -12.16 22.56
N VAL A 892 -8.83 -11.92 21.30
CA VAL A 892 -7.49 -11.85 20.71
C VAL A 892 -6.87 -10.50 21.03
N ILE A 893 -5.60 -10.51 21.43
CA ILE A 893 -4.74 -9.32 21.48
C ILE A 893 -3.60 -9.49 20.51
N GLN A 894 -3.14 -8.37 19.98
CA GLN A 894 -2.03 -8.29 19.05
C GLN A 894 -0.85 -7.60 19.70
N LEU A 895 0.34 -8.13 19.46
CA LEU A 895 1.61 -7.63 19.97
C LEU A 895 2.52 -7.34 18.76
N PRO A 896 2.23 -6.26 18.00
CA PRO A 896 2.99 -5.90 16.80
C PRO A 896 4.46 -5.62 17.11
N HIS A 897 5.28 -5.57 16.05
CA HIS A 897 6.67 -5.16 16.15
C HIS A 897 6.83 -3.85 16.94
N ALA A 898 7.86 -3.79 17.77
CA ALA A 898 8.30 -2.58 18.47
C ALA A 898 9.81 -2.41 18.26
N PRO A 899 10.29 -1.19 17.94
CA PRO A 899 11.72 -0.94 17.69
C PRO A 899 12.59 -1.40 18.86
N LEU A 900 13.72 -2.03 18.54
CA LEU A 900 14.71 -2.53 19.49
C LEU A 900 15.93 -1.63 19.48
N PHE A 901 16.29 -1.09 20.64
CA PHE A 901 17.49 -0.27 20.82
C PHE A 901 18.59 -1.05 21.56
N LYS A 902 19.83 -0.57 21.44
CA LYS A 902 20.97 -1.16 22.18
C LYS A 902 20.80 -1.00 23.69
N GLU A 903 20.30 0.18 24.10
CA GLU A 903 20.07 0.57 25.47
C GLU A 903 18.70 1.22 25.63
N ASN A 904 18.12 1.11 26.82
CA ASN A 904 16.88 1.79 27.22
C ASN A 904 15.70 1.59 26.24
N THR A 905 15.54 0.40 25.69
CA THR A 905 14.43 0.07 24.80
C THR A 905 13.09 0.30 25.51
N PRO A 906 12.21 1.17 25.01
CA PRO A 906 10.90 1.37 25.59
C PRO A 906 10.02 0.14 25.33
N SER A 907 9.33 -0.33 26.36
CA SER A 907 8.25 -1.31 26.18
C SER A 907 6.97 -0.60 25.71
N VAL A 908 6.19 -1.28 24.89
CA VAL A 908 4.92 -0.81 24.35
C VAL A 908 3.77 -1.66 24.88
N TYR A 909 2.54 -1.30 24.56
CA TYR A 909 1.35 -2.03 24.95
C TYR A 909 0.72 -2.74 23.76
N SER A 910 0.15 -3.92 23.98
CA SER A 910 -0.64 -4.67 23.01
C SER A 910 -1.92 -3.92 22.61
N THR A 911 -2.59 -4.38 21.56
CA THR A 911 -4.00 -4.02 21.40
C THR A 911 -4.78 -4.42 22.65
N PRO A 912 -5.85 -3.67 23.01
CA PRO A 912 -6.55 -3.93 24.25
C PRO A 912 -7.59 -5.05 24.13
N LEU A 913 -7.76 -5.82 25.20
CA LEU A 913 -9.02 -6.50 25.48
C LEU A 913 -9.96 -5.50 26.16
N ALA A 914 -11.10 -5.23 25.53
CA ALA A 914 -12.14 -4.40 26.13
C ALA A 914 -12.96 -5.22 27.13
N ALA A 915 -13.14 -4.72 28.35
CA ALA A 915 -13.90 -5.38 29.39
C ALA A 915 -14.75 -4.40 30.18
N ARG A 916 -16.03 -4.69 30.33
CA ARG A 916 -16.89 -3.99 31.29
C ARG A 916 -16.92 -4.78 32.58
N VAL A 917 -16.39 -4.21 33.64
CA VAL A 917 -16.18 -4.89 34.92
C VAL A 917 -16.86 -4.17 36.08
N LYS A 918 -17.25 -4.97 37.13
CA LYS A 918 -17.75 -4.46 38.40
C LYS A 918 -16.58 -4.37 39.37
N ALA A 919 -16.77 -3.74 40.54
CA ALA A 919 -15.84 -3.84 41.65
C ALA A 919 -15.74 -5.31 42.11
N GLY A 920 -14.53 -5.80 42.34
CA GLY A 920 -14.33 -7.22 42.68
C GLY A 920 -12.89 -7.68 42.47
N THR A 921 -12.68 -8.98 42.67
CA THR A 921 -11.40 -9.64 42.45
C THR A 921 -11.46 -10.47 41.16
N TYR A 922 -10.41 -10.38 40.36
CA TYR A 922 -10.35 -10.99 39.04
C TYR A 922 -9.07 -11.78 38.84
N ARG A 923 -9.12 -12.69 37.88
CA ARG A 923 -7.97 -13.40 37.31
C ARG A 923 -7.88 -13.13 35.83
N LEU A 924 -6.69 -12.85 35.34
CA LEU A 924 -6.37 -12.72 33.94
C LEU A 924 -5.52 -13.91 33.51
N ASP A 925 -5.94 -14.61 32.46
CA ASP A 925 -5.17 -15.67 31.85
C ASP A 925 -4.78 -15.25 30.42
N MET A 926 -3.54 -15.54 30.01
CA MET A 926 -3.07 -15.39 28.64
C MET A 926 -2.59 -16.74 28.10
N THR A 927 -3.07 -17.11 26.94
CA THR A 927 -2.73 -18.37 26.28
C THR A 927 -2.34 -18.11 24.82
N ASP A 928 -1.71 -19.11 24.21
CA ASP A 928 -1.35 -19.06 22.81
C ASP A 928 -2.58 -18.93 21.89
N PHE A 929 -2.38 -18.29 20.75
CA PHE A 929 -3.36 -18.20 19.68
C PHE A 929 -2.67 -18.36 18.33
N TYR A 930 -3.41 -18.80 17.32
CA TYR A 930 -2.92 -19.01 15.98
C TYR A 930 -2.56 -17.68 15.31
N ASN A 931 -1.42 -17.66 14.60
CA ASN A 931 -1.01 -16.54 13.76
C ASN A 931 -1.08 -16.94 12.28
N MET A 932 -1.90 -16.24 11.49
CA MET A 932 -2.12 -16.53 10.06
C MET A 932 -1.19 -15.73 9.13
N SER A 933 -0.14 -15.09 9.63
CA SER A 933 0.86 -14.47 8.76
C SER A 933 1.56 -15.51 7.89
N TYR A 934 2.24 -15.06 6.83
CA TYR A 934 3.02 -15.94 5.96
C TYR A 934 4.08 -16.71 6.76
N LEU A 935 3.94 -18.02 6.88
CA LEU A 935 4.79 -18.88 7.72
C LEU A 935 4.93 -20.27 7.10
N GLU A 936 6.12 -20.87 7.16
CA GLU A 936 6.29 -22.32 6.96
C GLU A 936 5.64 -23.12 8.09
N SER A 937 5.68 -22.56 9.30
CA SER A 937 4.91 -23.02 10.43
C SER A 937 4.21 -21.82 11.06
N ASN A 938 3.12 -22.03 11.77
CA ASN A 938 2.37 -20.94 12.41
C ASN A 938 3.14 -20.21 13.54
N ARG A 939 4.44 -20.47 13.68
CA ARG A 939 5.28 -19.96 14.76
C ARG A 939 6.58 -19.32 14.28
N SER A 940 6.91 -19.45 13.01
CA SER A 940 8.15 -18.92 12.43
C SER A 940 7.85 -18.24 11.11
N PHE A 941 8.56 -17.15 10.86
CA PHE A 941 8.56 -16.44 9.60
C PHE A 941 9.83 -16.75 8.82
N THR A 942 9.69 -17.17 7.55
CA THR A 942 10.81 -17.56 6.69
C THR A 942 10.99 -16.66 5.46
N GLY A 943 10.09 -15.68 5.24
CA GLY A 943 10.26 -14.68 4.21
C GLY A 943 11.34 -13.65 4.57
N ALA A 944 11.72 -12.81 3.62
CA ALA A 944 12.69 -11.72 3.78
C ALA A 944 14.07 -12.17 4.31
N GLY A 945 14.51 -13.39 3.94
CA GLY A 945 15.89 -13.87 4.18
C GLY A 945 16.17 -14.43 5.56
N GLY A 946 15.17 -14.70 6.40
CA GLY A 946 15.39 -15.26 7.73
C GLY A 946 14.20 -15.99 8.32
N ALA A 947 14.48 -16.96 9.21
CA ALA A 947 13.48 -17.57 10.07
C ALA A 947 13.53 -16.91 11.45
N ALA A 948 12.45 -16.19 11.83
CA ALA A 948 12.32 -15.59 13.13
C ALA A 948 11.01 -16.02 13.79
N PRO A 949 10.99 -16.22 15.13
CA PRO A 949 9.74 -16.47 15.82
C PRO A 949 8.77 -15.30 15.60
N SER A 950 7.55 -15.59 15.19
CA SER A 950 6.51 -14.58 14.94
C SER A 950 5.51 -14.45 16.10
N ASN A 951 5.50 -15.42 17.00
CA ASN A 951 4.53 -15.50 18.10
C ASN A 951 5.19 -15.61 19.47
N ARG A 952 6.48 -15.22 19.57
CA ARG A 952 7.27 -15.20 20.81
C ARG A 952 7.89 -13.82 20.99
N PHE A 953 7.87 -13.28 22.20
CA PHE A 953 8.32 -11.93 22.55
C PHE A 953 8.55 -11.80 24.05
N ASP A 954 9.09 -10.66 24.46
CA ASP A 954 9.36 -10.37 25.87
C ASP A 954 8.15 -9.70 26.52
N ILE A 955 7.74 -10.19 27.72
CA ILE A 955 6.63 -9.63 28.48
C ILE A 955 7.17 -8.92 29.71
N HIS A 956 6.73 -7.67 29.93
CA HIS A 956 7.11 -6.84 31.09
C HIS A 956 6.00 -6.72 32.12
N GLY A 957 4.75 -6.97 31.76
CA GLY A 957 3.61 -6.88 32.69
C GLY A 957 2.27 -6.70 31.99
N VAL A 958 1.28 -6.30 32.75
CA VAL A 958 -0.09 -6.04 32.29
C VAL A 958 -0.54 -4.68 32.81
N ARG A 959 -1.31 -3.96 31.97
CA ARG A 959 -2.00 -2.73 32.33
C ARG A 959 -3.51 -2.91 32.21
N LEU A 960 -4.25 -2.44 33.24
CA LEU A 960 -5.71 -2.28 33.17
C LEU A 960 -6.02 -0.78 33.20
N LEU A 961 -6.33 -0.20 32.07
CA LEU A 961 -6.63 1.22 31.93
C LEU A 961 -8.16 1.40 31.92
N ARG A 962 -8.68 2.20 32.85
CA ARG A 962 -10.09 2.54 32.88
C ARG A 962 -10.37 3.64 31.87
N VAL A 963 -11.41 3.44 31.04
CA VAL A 963 -11.90 4.39 30.04
C VAL A 963 -13.40 4.51 30.11
N ASN A 964 -13.96 5.57 29.57
CA ASN A 964 -15.41 5.77 29.52
C ASN A 964 -16.08 4.90 28.45
#